data_fa2dfcf175b6b48878abb83c625232b7
#
_entry.id   fa2dfcf175b6b48878abb83c625232b7
#
_cell.length_a   1.000
_cell.length_b   1.000
_cell.length_c   1.000
_cell.angle_alpha   90.00
_cell.angle_beta   90.00
_cell.angle_gamma   90.00
#
_symmetry.space_group_name_H-M   'P 1'
#
loop_
_entity.id
_entity.type
_entity.pdbx_description
1 polymer ?
#
loop_
_entity_poly.entity_id
_entity_poly.type
_entity_poly.pdbx_seq_one_letter_code
_entity_poly.pdbx_strand_id
1 'polypeptide(L)'
;MVKKTFEVTDMSCVVCASNVERTVQALKGVGIAKVNFAANELTVHFDPRIINIQQIKAAVEAAGYGLVTDGDIDEEELRREKYRNHIIRLAAAWATAIAVMSISMTSLGTQATWQWATAIIATVSLAYCGRRFYERAWQMVKQRSANMDTLVALSTASAWVFSIFQIAFPDFAAKHGMGNHVYFDSATMIVAFVLTGRLLEEKAKNSTSSAIRSLIDLQPSNATMLDDCGGSRLVDIKDIHAGDIVLVKPGGRIPVDGTVSQGDTYVDESMLTGEPMKVAKHTGDKVFAGTINKNGAITVCVTADADTTLLARIVDSVRDAQGSKAPVQRVADVISRYFTYVVVSFAAITLIGWIIAGGSVATAVICAVSVLVIACPCALGLATPTAITVGIGKAAEHHILIKDATALERICKATDIVLDKTGTITEGKPIVVSAKISADATDEDLGVMLAAEKQSEHPLAGVLVASLEDRGITPSNTDKFAAIVGKGVEAHHNGQLYWVGSELMAHERNVKNSDIKANAHGGTTIYFGCDNRLFAVFVLADMVKETSAPAIASLKRLGLRVYMLTGDNNASAARVAEEVGATGFKAEMLPADKEKYILDMQHRGRIVAMAGDGINDSSALARADVSIAMGNGTDIAIETAMVTLPTSDLQMLPRVVRLSKKTMRIVHQNLFWAFIYNIIGLPVAAGLFGVMLDPMWASAAMAVSSVTVVLNSLRLKLVKVK
;
A
#
# COMPACT_ATOMS: atom_id res chain seq x y z
N MET A 1 4.60 6.40 -23.48
CA MET A 1 5.62 6.44 -22.40
C MET A 1 5.74 5.06 -21.81
N VAL A 2 6.97 4.59 -21.59
CA VAL A 2 7.25 3.28 -20.99
C VAL A 2 7.48 3.50 -19.50
N LYS A 3 6.90 2.64 -18.63
CA LYS A 3 7.15 2.59 -17.19
C LYS A 3 8.27 1.58 -16.93
N LYS A 4 9.35 2.00 -16.26
CA LYS A 4 10.39 1.10 -15.74
C LYS A 4 10.77 1.47 -14.31
N THR A 5 11.10 0.45 -13.54
CA THR A 5 11.56 0.60 -12.15
C THR A 5 12.99 0.09 -12.05
N PHE A 6 13.86 0.87 -11.41
CA PHE A 6 15.28 0.59 -11.25
C PHE A 6 15.66 0.62 -9.78
N GLU A 7 16.60 -0.21 -9.35
CA GLU A 7 17.19 -0.09 -8.02
C GLU A 7 18.16 1.08 -7.99
N VAL A 8 18.00 1.98 -7.01
CA VAL A 8 18.91 3.10 -6.77
C VAL A 8 19.76 2.79 -5.54
N THR A 9 21.05 2.84 -5.72
CA THR A 9 22.00 2.59 -4.63
C THR A 9 22.53 3.88 -4.04
N ASP A 10 23.02 3.78 -2.82
CA ASP A 10 23.69 4.89 -2.13
C ASP A 10 22.76 6.02 -1.63
N MET A 11 21.44 5.81 -1.60
CA MET A 11 20.52 6.74 -0.93
C MET A 11 20.51 6.51 0.59
N SER A 12 21.02 7.49 1.34
CA SER A 12 21.11 7.41 2.81
C SER A 12 20.03 8.21 3.55
N CYS A 13 19.22 9.00 2.84
CA CYS A 13 18.20 9.83 3.47
C CYS A 13 17.10 10.22 2.47
N VAL A 14 15.95 10.67 3.00
CA VAL A 14 14.82 11.13 2.18
C VAL A 14 15.19 12.33 1.30
N VAL A 15 16.10 13.20 1.75
CA VAL A 15 16.60 14.31 0.94
C VAL A 15 17.36 13.78 -0.28
N CYS A 16 18.11 12.69 -0.13
CA CYS A 16 18.81 12.02 -1.23
C CYS A 16 17.80 11.50 -2.26
N ALA A 17 16.76 10.81 -1.81
CA ALA A 17 15.66 10.34 -2.67
C ALA A 17 14.98 11.48 -3.43
N SER A 18 14.69 12.59 -2.75
CA SER A 18 14.12 13.80 -3.39
C SER A 18 15.06 14.44 -4.40
N ASN A 19 16.38 14.36 -4.20
CA ASN A 19 17.36 14.84 -5.17
C ASN A 19 17.40 13.98 -6.43
N VAL A 20 17.39 12.64 -6.28
CA VAL A 20 17.32 11.72 -7.43
C VAL A 20 16.03 11.97 -8.20
N GLU A 21 14.88 12.03 -7.52
CA GLU A 21 13.57 12.30 -8.11
C GLU A 21 13.59 13.59 -8.94
N ARG A 22 14.07 14.69 -8.36
CA ARG A 22 14.17 15.99 -9.03
C ARG A 22 15.14 15.98 -10.20
N THR A 23 16.30 15.32 -10.07
CA THR A 23 17.31 15.22 -11.13
C THR A 23 16.74 14.49 -12.35
N VAL A 24 16.06 13.35 -12.12
CA VAL A 24 15.49 12.55 -13.21
C VAL A 24 14.25 13.24 -13.79
N GLN A 25 13.40 13.86 -12.95
CA GLN A 25 12.22 14.61 -13.41
C GLN A 25 12.58 15.81 -14.31
N ALA A 26 13.76 16.39 -14.15
CA ALA A 26 14.23 17.52 -14.95
C ALA A 26 14.73 17.12 -16.35
N LEU A 27 14.88 15.82 -16.65
CA LEU A 27 15.34 15.35 -17.94
C LEU A 27 14.25 15.46 -19.00
N LYS A 28 14.61 15.92 -20.19
CA LYS A 28 13.69 15.97 -21.33
C LYS A 28 13.29 14.55 -21.75
N GLY A 29 12.00 14.31 -21.89
CA GLY A 29 11.46 12.99 -22.23
C GLY A 29 11.03 12.16 -21.02
N VAL A 30 11.23 12.64 -19.79
CA VAL A 30 10.69 12.03 -18.56
C VAL A 30 9.38 12.72 -18.21
N GLY A 31 8.30 11.93 -18.13
CA GLY A 31 6.98 12.40 -17.70
C GLY A 31 6.85 12.44 -16.18
N ILE A 32 7.14 11.31 -15.54
CA ILE A 32 7.04 11.15 -14.08
C ILE A 32 8.27 10.37 -13.59
N ALA A 33 8.91 10.88 -12.54
CA ALA A 33 9.93 10.17 -11.78
C ALA A 33 9.51 10.13 -10.31
N LYS A 34 9.47 8.93 -9.70
CA LYS A 34 9.14 8.72 -8.29
C LYS A 34 10.17 7.82 -7.64
N VAL A 35 10.66 8.20 -6.47
CA VAL A 35 11.61 7.40 -5.69
C VAL A 35 10.93 6.83 -4.46
N ASN A 36 10.93 5.51 -4.35
CA ASN A 36 10.60 4.79 -3.14
C ASN A 36 11.86 4.61 -2.29
N PHE A 37 12.03 5.48 -1.29
CA PHE A 37 13.20 5.44 -0.40
C PHE A 37 13.25 4.18 0.47
N ALA A 38 12.09 3.62 0.85
CA ALA A 38 12.04 2.42 1.70
C ALA A 38 12.47 1.15 0.94
N ALA A 39 12.14 1.06 -0.35
CA ALA A 39 12.52 -0.04 -1.23
C ALA A 39 13.84 0.23 -2.00
N ASN A 40 14.38 1.46 -1.96
CA ASN A 40 15.48 1.93 -2.77
C ASN A 40 15.22 1.85 -4.30
N GLU A 41 13.99 2.08 -4.72
CA GLU A 41 13.56 1.98 -6.12
C GLU A 41 13.25 3.36 -6.73
N LEU A 42 13.60 3.54 -7.98
CA LEU A 42 13.22 4.67 -8.83
C LEU A 42 12.30 4.18 -9.94
N THR A 43 11.05 4.62 -9.94
CA THR A 43 10.10 4.38 -11.03
C THR A 43 10.08 5.58 -11.96
N VAL A 44 10.32 5.37 -13.25
CA VAL A 44 10.36 6.41 -14.28
C VAL A 44 9.38 6.09 -15.40
N HIS A 45 8.56 7.06 -15.75
CA HIS A 45 7.77 7.06 -16.98
C HIS A 45 8.47 7.95 -18.00
N PHE A 46 9.00 7.38 -19.07
CA PHE A 46 9.77 8.11 -20.08
C PHE A 46 9.39 7.73 -21.50
N ASP A 47 9.70 8.60 -22.44
CA ASP A 47 9.57 8.32 -23.86
C ASP A 47 10.92 7.78 -24.41
N PRO A 48 11.00 6.48 -24.81
CA PRO A 48 12.25 5.89 -25.29
C PRO A 48 12.77 6.50 -26.60
N ARG A 49 11.93 7.30 -27.28
CA ARG A 49 12.33 8.05 -28.49
C ARG A 49 13.13 9.31 -28.18
N ILE A 50 12.98 9.84 -26.95
CA ILE A 50 13.61 11.11 -26.53
C ILE A 50 14.80 10.85 -25.59
N ILE A 51 14.68 9.87 -24.68
CA ILE A 51 15.70 9.57 -23.69
C ILE A 51 15.85 8.05 -23.53
N ASN A 52 17.09 7.59 -23.39
CA ASN A 52 17.39 6.19 -23.12
C ASN A 52 17.78 5.95 -21.65
N ILE A 53 17.80 4.66 -21.25
CA ILE A 53 18.10 4.23 -19.88
C ILE A 53 19.52 4.65 -19.47
N GLN A 54 20.50 4.62 -20.39
CA GLN A 54 21.88 5.01 -20.09
C GLN A 54 22.01 6.50 -19.76
N GLN A 55 21.20 7.37 -20.38
CA GLN A 55 21.17 8.79 -20.05
C GLN A 55 20.55 9.05 -18.67
N ILE A 56 19.52 8.27 -18.31
CA ILE A 56 18.94 8.32 -16.95
C ILE A 56 19.98 7.86 -15.93
N LYS A 57 20.70 6.74 -16.21
CA LYS A 57 21.79 6.23 -15.37
C LYS A 57 22.88 7.28 -15.17
N ALA A 58 23.37 7.87 -16.24
CA ALA A 58 24.41 8.91 -16.18
C ALA A 58 23.97 10.14 -15.37
N ALA A 59 22.71 10.55 -15.46
CA ALA A 59 22.19 11.67 -14.68
C ALA A 59 22.10 11.35 -13.17
N VAL A 60 21.71 10.13 -12.82
CA VAL A 60 21.66 9.65 -11.42
C VAL A 60 23.08 9.52 -10.86
N GLU A 61 24.04 9.00 -11.65
CA GLU A 61 25.43 8.87 -11.28
C GLU A 61 26.11 10.25 -11.12
N ALA A 62 25.81 11.20 -12.00
CA ALA A 62 26.30 12.58 -11.88
C ALA A 62 25.76 13.28 -10.62
N ALA A 63 24.59 12.88 -10.13
CA ALA A 63 24.04 13.35 -8.86
C ALA A 63 24.68 12.65 -7.63
N GLY A 64 25.56 11.66 -7.84
CA GLY A 64 26.30 10.95 -6.80
C GLY A 64 25.59 9.70 -6.25
N TYR A 65 24.67 9.12 -7.02
CA TYR A 65 23.94 7.89 -6.67
C TYR A 65 24.16 6.83 -7.75
N GLY A 66 24.03 5.55 -7.41
CA GLY A 66 24.11 4.47 -8.40
C GLY A 66 22.74 4.08 -8.92
N LEU A 67 22.63 3.69 -10.19
CA LEU A 67 21.43 3.10 -10.79
C LEU A 67 21.78 1.72 -11.37
N VAL A 68 21.07 0.69 -10.91
CA VAL A 68 21.21 -0.68 -11.41
C VAL A 68 20.27 -0.84 -12.61
N THR A 69 20.78 -1.33 -13.74
CA THR A 69 20.01 -1.52 -14.99
C THR A 69 20.07 -2.98 -15.44
N ASP A 70 19.07 -3.43 -16.22
CA ASP A 70 19.04 -4.75 -16.83
C ASP A 70 20.31 -4.98 -17.66
N GLY A 71 21.20 -5.89 -17.22
CA GLY A 71 22.51 -6.15 -17.86
C GLY A 71 23.70 -5.88 -16.95
N ASP A 72 23.51 -5.25 -15.82
CA ASP A 72 24.53 -5.24 -14.74
C ASP A 72 24.49 -6.62 -14.06
N ILE A 73 25.67 -7.11 -13.68
CA ILE A 73 25.95 -8.39 -12.99
C ILE A 73 24.86 -8.70 -11.94
N ASP A 74 24.55 -9.98 -11.76
CA ASP A 74 23.58 -10.58 -10.85
C ASP A 74 23.32 -9.68 -9.61
N GLU A 75 22.11 -9.13 -9.51
CA GLU A 75 21.66 -8.17 -8.49
C GLU A 75 21.97 -8.66 -7.07
N GLU A 76 21.91 -9.97 -6.85
CA GLU A 76 22.26 -10.60 -5.57
C GLU A 76 23.75 -10.55 -5.28
N GLU A 77 24.59 -10.73 -6.28
CA GLU A 77 26.04 -10.70 -6.12
C GLU A 77 26.53 -9.29 -5.77
N LEU A 78 25.98 -8.29 -6.45
CA LEU A 78 26.25 -6.87 -6.16
C LEU A 78 25.81 -6.47 -4.74
N ARG A 79 24.63 -6.97 -4.29
CA ARG A 79 24.17 -6.76 -2.90
C ARG A 79 25.09 -7.43 -1.88
N ARG A 80 25.50 -8.67 -2.14
CA ARG A 80 26.43 -9.42 -1.25
C ARG A 80 27.78 -8.71 -1.15
N GLU A 81 28.30 -8.22 -2.26
CA GLU A 81 29.56 -7.48 -2.27
C GLU A 81 29.46 -6.15 -1.48
N LYS A 82 28.41 -5.37 -1.72
CA LYS A 82 28.15 -4.12 -0.96
C LYS A 82 28.01 -4.36 0.53
N TYR A 83 27.27 -5.39 0.92
CA TYR A 83 27.08 -5.78 2.33
C TYR A 83 28.41 -6.19 2.96
N ARG A 84 29.21 -7.02 2.28
CA ARG A 84 30.54 -7.42 2.73
C ARG A 84 31.46 -6.22 2.92
N ASN A 85 31.50 -5.31 1.95
CA ASN A 85 32.31 -4.10 2.02
C ASN A 85 31.86 -3.17 3.18
N HIS A 86 30.56 -3.12 3.47
CA HIS A 86 30.03 -2.38 4.61
C HIS A 86 30.48 -3.00 5.93
N ILE A 87 30.41 -4.32 6.08
CA ILE A 87 30.90 -5.03 7.28
C ILE A 87 32.39 -4.83 7.48
N ILE A 88 33.21 -4.91 6.43
CA ILE A 88 34.66 -4.71 6.52
C ILE A 88 34.96 -3.29 7.02
N ARG A 89 34.32 -2.27 6.47
CA ARG A 89 34.49 -0.88 6.92
C ARG A 89 34.02 -0.68 8.37
N LEU A 90 32.91 -1.31 8.76
CA LEU A 90 32.41 -1.27 10.12
C LEU A 90 33.40 -1.93 11.10
N ALA A 91 33.92 -3.10 10.78
CA ALA A 91 34.90 -3.80 11.59
C ALA A 91 36.19 -2.97 11.73
N ALA A 92 36.66 -2.36 10.65
CA ALA A 92 37.81 -1.47 10.67
C ALA A 92 37.55 -0.22 11.51
N ALA A 93 36.36 0.39 11.41
CA ALA A 93 35.99 1.55 12.22
C ALA A 93 35.95 1.23 13.72
N TRP A 94 35.38 0.09 14.12
CA TRP A 94 35.41 -0.33 15.52
C TRP A 94 36.81 -0.68 16.01
N ALA A 95 37.59 -1.40 15.22
CA ALA A 95 38.98 -1.75 15.58
C ALA A 95 39.81 -0.47 15.83
N THR A 96 39.72 0.52 14.92
CA THR A 96 40.44 1.79 15.07
C THR A 96 39.89 2.64 16.23
N ALA A 97 38.57 2.69 16.41
CA ALA A 97 37.95 3.44 17.50
C ALA A 97 38.35 2.87 18.88
N ILE A 98 38.29 1.55 19.04
CA ILE A 98 38.72 0.88 20.28
C ILE A 98 40.19 1.09 20.56
N ALA A 99 41.06 0.99 19.53
CA ALA A 99 42.48 1.22 19.67
C ALA A 99 42.81 2.67 20.13
N VAL A 100 42.20 3.67 19.47
CA VAL A 100 42.37 5.08 19.84
C VAL A 100 41.82 5.35 21.25
N MET A 101 40.62 4.83 21.57
CA MET A 101 40.00 4.98 22.88
C MET A 101 40.86 4.35 24.00
N SER A 102 41.38 3.13 23.76
CA SER A 102 42.28 2.45 24.74
C SER A 102 43.54 3.24 25.04
N ILE A 103 44.11 3.87 24.02
CA ILE A 103 45.29 4.74 24.20
C ILE A 103 44.89 6.01 24.96
N SER A 104 43.78 6.65 24.57
CA SER A 104 43.30 7.91 25.18
C SER A 104 42.95 7.78 26.65
N MET A 105 42.41 6.61 27.06
CA MET A 105 41.98 6.35 28.46
C MET A 105 43.16 5.94 29.38
N THR A 106 44.36 5.68 28.85
CA THR A 106 45.54 5.32 29.64
C THR A 106 46.47 6.54 29.82
N SER A 107 47.44 6.41 30.73
CA SER A 107 48.52 7.42 30.88
C SER A 107 49.35 7.67 29.61
N LEU A 108 49.25 6.77 28.63
CA LEU A 108 49.89 6.95 27.31
C LEU A 108 49.23 8.11 26.53
N GLY A 109 47.93 8.36 26.69
CA GLY A 109 47.20 9.41 25.96
C GLY A 109 47.69 10.84 26.29
N THR A 110 48.44 11.04 27.37
CA THR A 110 49.02 12.33 27.72
C THR A 110 50.42 12.55 27.13
N GLN A 111 51.05 11.50 26.57
CA GLN A 111 52.38 11.59 25.96
C GLN A 111 52.29 12.02 24.48
N ALA A 112 53.08 12.99 24.09
CA ALA A 112 53.08 13.57 22.74
C ALA A 112 53.27 12.52 21.61
N THR A 113 54.14 11.51 21.83
CA THR A 113 54.34 10.41 20.86
C THR A 113 53.09 9.60 20.59
N TRP A 114 52.32 9.25 21.62
CA TRP A 114 51.09 8.53 21.51
C TRP A 114 49.92 9.38 20.99
N GLN A 115 49.93 10.69 21.26
CA GLN A 115 48.97 11.62 20.67
C GLN A 115 49.15 11.73 19.14
N TRP A 116 50.37 11.75 18.65
CA TRP A 116 50.64 11.68 17.21
C TRP A 116 50.29 10.31 16.61
N ALA A 117 50.49 9.22 17.33
CA ALA A 117 50.07 7.90 16.90
C ALA A 117 48.53 7.81 16.77
N THR A 118 47.75 8.30 17.76
CA THR A 118 46.31 8.37 17.69
C THR A 118 45.83 9.30 16.58
N ALA A 119 46.50 10.41 16.31
CA ALA A 119 46.22 11.30 15.18
C ALA A 119 46.33 10.58 13.83
N ILE A 120 47.40 9.79 13.62
CA ILE A 120 47.60 9.01 12.39
C ILE A 120 46.51 7.95 12.24
N ILE A 121 46.23 7.16 13.28
CA ILE A 121 45.22 6.13 13.26
C ILE A 121 43.84 6.74 12.96
N ALA A 122 43.50 7.84 13.65
CA ALA A 122 42.24 8.54 13.41
C ALA A 122 42.10 9.09 11.98
N THR A 123 43.19 9.68 11.46
CA THR A 123 43.23 10.20 10.08
C THR A 123 42.99 9.08 9.06
N VAL A 124 43.66 7.94 9.21
CA VAL A 124 43.45 6.76 8.35
C VAL A 124 42.04 6.25 8.48
N SER A 125 41.52 6.17 9.71
CA SER A 125 40.13 5.74 9.95
C SER A 125 39.12 6.68 9.29
N LEU A 126 39.25 7.99 9.46
CA LEU A 126 38.39 9.00 8.83
C LEU A 126 38.51 8.96 7.31
N ALA A 127 39.71 8.82 6.76
CA ALA A 127 39.94 8.75 5.31
C ALA A 127 39.39 7.47 4.68
N TYR A 128 39.45 6.32 5.35
CA TYR A 128 38.94 5.03 4.82
C TYR A 128 37.47 4.74 5.18
N CYS A 129 37.17 4.76 6.47
CA CYS A 129 35.83 4.42 6.96
C CYS A 129 34.85 5.58 6.77
N GLY A 130 35.32 6.83 6.98
CA GLY A 130 34.56 8.07 6.87
C GLY A 130 34.45 8.65 5.46
N ARG A 131 35.23 8.16 4.49
CA ARG A 131 35.32 8.72 3.14
C ARG A 131 33.99 9.11 2.50
N ARG A 132 33.01 8.22 2.57
CA ARG A 132 31.68 8.45 1.99
C ARG A 132 30.94 9.63 2.63
N PHE A 133 31.16 9.91 3.93
CA PHE A 133 30.51 11.05 4.59
C PHE A 133 31.06 12.37 4.04
N TYR A 134 32.39 12.48 3.86
CA TYR A 134 33.04 13.67 3.33
C TYR A 134 32.72 13.91 1.85
N GLU A 135 32.74 12.86 1.03
CA GLU A 135 32.38 12.96 -0.39
C GLU A 135 30.96 13.46 -0.58
N ARG A 136 30.00 12.87 0.19
CA ARG A 136 28.59 13.28 0.13
C ARG A 136 28.35 14.65 0.72
N ALA A 137 28.99 14.98 1.83
CA ALA A 137 28.91 16.33 2.39
C ALA A 137 29.35 17.37 1.38
N TRP A 138 30.45 17.13 0.66
CA TRP A 138 30.94 18.02 -0.38
C TRP A 138 29.97 18.17 -1.56
N GLN A 139 29.36 17.08 -1.99
CA GLN A 139 28.33 17.10 -3.03
C GLN A 139 27.09 17.92 -2.58
N MET A 140 26.65 17.73 -1.33
CA MET A 140 25.53 18.49 -0.77
C MET A 140 25.82 19.98 -0.67
N VAL A 141 27.01 20.37 -0.27
CA VAL A 141 27.44 21.78 -0.24
C VAL A 141 27.39 22.40 -1.63
N LYS A 142 27.88 21.69 -2.66
CA LYS A 142 27.76 22.14 -4.07
C LYS A 142 26.30 22.34 -4.51
N GLN A 143 25.38 21.53 -4.01
CA GLN A 143 23.96 21.63 -4.30
C GLN A 143 23.22 22.60 -3.37
N ARG A 144 23.93 23.38 -2.54
CA ARG A 144 23.38 24.31 -1.54
C ARG A 144 22.35 23.61 -0.62
N SER A 145 22.59 22.39 -0.27
CA SER A 145 21.77 21.60 0.64
C SER A 145 22.65 20.98 1.74
N ALA A 146 22.02 20.54 2.82
CA ALA A 146 22.71 19.87 3.90
C ALA A 146 21.89 18.63 4.33
N ASN A 147 22.58 17.57 4.69
CA ASN A 147 22.00 16.34 5.15
C ASN A 147 22.74 15.78 6.37
N MET A 148 22.38 14.57 6.80
CA MET A 148 23.05 13.87 7.89
C MET A 148 24.57 13.74 7.65
N ASP A 149 25.00 13.40 6.43
CA ASP A 149 26.41 13.23 6.10
C ASP A 149 27.19 14.53 6.30
N THR A 150 26.56 15.68 6.03
CA THR A 150 27.12 17.01 6.26
C THR A 150 27.39 17.25 7.75
N LEU A 151 26.43 16.88 8.63
CA LEU A 151 26.61 17.04 10.08
C LEU A 151 27.70 16.11 10.64
N VAL A 152 27.72 14.85 10.19
CA VAL A 152 28.77 13.88 10.60
C VAL A 152 30.13 14.33 10.10
N ALA A 153 30.26 14.76 8.85
CA ALA A 153 31.51 15.26 8.31
C ALA A 153 31.99 16.51 9.06
N LEU A 154 31.11 17.47 9.34
CA LEU A 154 31.43 18.69 10.07
C LEU A 154 31.86 18.40 11.51
N SER A 155 31.12 17.52 12.22
CA SER A 155 31.46 17.18 13.62
C SER A 155 32.79 16.44 13.73
N THR A 156 33.02 15.41 12.88
CA THR A 156 34.27 14.64 12.92
C THR A 156 35.48 15.47 12.45
N ALA A 157 35.28 16.31 11.42
CA ALA A 157 36.34 17.23 10.98
C ALA A 157 36.68 18.28 12.07
N SER A 158 35.65 18.84 12.74
CA SER A 158 35.88 19.82 13.83
C SER A 158 36.65 19.21 14.99
N ALA A 159 36.27 18.00 15.42
CA ALA A 159 36.98 17.28 16.49
C ALA A 159 38.41 16.93 16.07
N TRP A 160 38.62 16.50 14.83
CA TRP A 160 39.96 16.18 14.30
C TRP A 160 40.85 17.44 14.18
N VAL A 161 40.32 18.52 13.57
CA VAL A 161 41.07 19.80 13.42
C VAL A 161 41.45 20.37 14.78
N PHE A 162 40.49 20.38 15.72
CA PHE A 162 40.76 20.88 17.07
C PHE A 162 41.84 20.07 17.77
N SER A 163 41.82 18.74 17.68
CA SER A 163 42.84 17.88 18.29
C SER A 163 44.18 18.00 17.63
N ILE A 164 44.27 18.11 16.29
CA ILE A 164 45.53 18.40 15.58
C ILE A 164 46.11 19.75 16.04
N PHE A 165 45.27 20.79 16.16
CA PHE A 165 45.68 22.10 16.61
C PHE A 165 46.29 22.05 18.03
N GLN A 166 45.67 21.29 18.95
CA GLN A 166 46.20 21.11 20.31
C GLN A 166 47.59 20.45 20.33
N ILE A 167 47.79 19.43 19.51
CA ILE A 167 49.08 18.73 19.44
C ILE A 167 50.15 19.58 18.75
N ALA A 168 49.79 20.33 17.70
CA ALA A 168 50.73 21.15 16.92
C ALA A 168 51.17 22.42 17.68
N PHE A 169 50.29 22.98 18.53
CA PHE A 169 50.54 24.23 19.27
C PHE A 169 50.28 24.06 20.79
N PRO A 170 51.02 23.20 21.49
CA PRO A 170 50.75 22.85 22.89
C PRO A 170 50.84 24.05 23.84
N ASP A 171 51.80 24.96 23.65
CA ASP A 171 51.97 26.14 24.47
C ASP A 171 50.81 27.14 24.33
N PHE A 172 50.28 27.29 23.13
CA PHE A 172 49.11 28.11 22.88
C PHE A 172 47.85 27.48 23.48
N ALA A 173 47.72 26.19 23.33
CA ALA A 173 46.57 25.44 23.90
C ALA A 173 46.54 25.54 25.45
N ALA A 174 47.68 25.40 26.09
CA ALA A 174 47.82 25.54 27.55
C ALA A 174 47.48 26.95 28.02
N LYS A 175 47.93 28.00 27.36
CA LYS A 175 47.64 29.41 27.69
C LYS A 175 46.15 29.75 27.59
N HIS A 176 45.39 29.12 26.72
CA HIS A 176 43.97 29.40 26.47
C HIS A 176 43.06 28.37 27.11
N GLY A 177 43.56 27.57 28.06
CA GLY A 177 42.74 26.61 28.81
C GLY A 177 42.13 25.49 27.97
N MET A 178 42.76 25.12 26.85
CA MET A 178 42.26 24.05 25.95
C MET A 178 42.50 22.65 26.52
N GLY A 179 43.27 22.49 27.61
CA GLY A 179 43.62 21.21 28.22
C GLY A 179 44.56 20.37 27.37
N ASN A 180 44.96 19.19 27.87
CA ASN A 180 45.85 18.25 27.15
C ASN A 180 45.08 17.07 26.55
N HIS A 181 43.75 17.10 26.57
CA HIS A 181 42.90 15.97 26.12
C HIS A 181 42.58 16.14 24.64
N VAL A 182 42.98 15.16 23.83
CA VAL A 182 42.69 15.10 22.39
C VAL A 182 41.40 14.31 22.16
N TYR A 183 40.61 14.66 21.12
CA TYR A 183 39.28 14.12 20.83
C TYR A 183 39.24 13.22 19.57
N PHE A 184 40.37 12.54 19.27
CA PHE A 184 40.44 11.58 18.16
C PHE A 184 39.56 10.35 18.43
N ASP A 185 39.42 9.94 19.68
CA ASP A 185 38.52 8.90 20.14
C ASP A 185 37.05 9.24 19.81
N SER A 186 36.61 10.45 20.15
CA SER A 186 35.29 10.93 19.81
C SER A 186 35.01 10.92 18.29
N ALA A 187 36.00 11.41 17.47
CA ALA A 187 35.86 11.43 16.03
C ALA A 187 35.76 10.02 15.41
N THR A 188 36.59 9.06 15.87
CA THR A 188 36.53 7.67 15.37
C THR A 188 35.29 6.92 15.87
N MET A 189 34.87 7.15 17.13
CA MET A 189 33.65 6.54 17.68
C MET A 189 32.38 7.05 17.01
N ILE A 190 32.29 8.35 16.66
CA ILE A 190 31.18 8.88 15.87
C ILE A 190 31.04 8.09 14.56
N VAL A 191 32.15 7.89 13.82
CA VAL A 191 32.12 7.12 12.56
C VAL A 191 31.68 5.69 12.80
N ALA A 192 32.18 5.00 13.84
CA ALA A 192 31.84 3.63 14.17
C ALA A 192 30.33 3.49 14.52
N PHE A 193 29.80 4.37 15.38
CA PHE A 193 28.38 4.35 15.74
C PHE A 193 27.47 4.70 14.56
N VAL A 194 27.83 5.67 13.73
CA VAL A 194 27.03 6.04 12.55
C VAL A 194 27.01 4.91 11.52
N LEU A 195 28.14 4.23 11.27
CA LEU A 195 28.18 3.05 10.39
C LEU A 195 27.37 1.90 10.95
N THR A 196 27.41 1.66 12.28
CA THR A 196 26.57 0.67 12.96
C THR A 196 25.09 0.98 12.79
N GLY A 197 24.69 2.23 13.04
CA GLY A 197 23.32 2.69 12.86
C GLY A 197 22.83 2.46 11.42
N ARG A 198 23.65 2.76 10.41
CA ARG A 198 23.33 2.52 9.00
C ARG A 198 23.16 1.04 8.66
N LEU A 199 24.05 0.18 9.17
CA LEU A 199 23.90 -1.27 8.94
C LEU A 199 22.60 -1.81 9.53
N LEU A 200 22.26 -1.40 10.75
CA LEU A 200 21.01 -1.78 11.40
C LEU A 200 19.79 -1.25 10.64
N GLU A 201 19.88 -0.01 10.16
CA GLU A 201 18.83 0.60 9.32
C GLU A 201 18.63 -0.18 8.02
N GLU A 202 19.71 -0.52 7.29
CA GLU A 202 19.65 -1.27 6.04
C GLU A 202 19.05 -2.66 6.25
N LYS A 203 19.50 -3.39 7.29
CA LYS A 203 18.95 -4.70 7.66
C LYS A 203 17.46 -4.63 7.98
N ALA A 204 17.05 -3.57 8.63
CA ALA A 204 15.66 -3.35 8.99
C ALA A 204 14.80 -2.98 7.78
N LYS A 205 15.27 -2.13 6.87
CA LYS A 205 14.61 -1.82 5.59
C LYS A 205 14.40 -3.10 4.76
N ASN A 206 15.41 -3.92 4.63
CA ASN A 206 15.31 -5.20 3.91
C ASN A 206 14.23 -6.12 4.50
N SER A 207 14.05 -6.08 5.82
CA SER A 207 12.97 -6.82 6.50
C SER A 207 11.57 -6.25 6.20
N THR A 208 11.42 -4.98 5.84
CA THR A 208 10.11 -4.37 5.57
C THR A 208 9.55 -4.75 4.19
N SER A 209 10.39 -5.07 3.22
CA SER A 209 10.01 -5.45 1.85
C SER A 209 9.63 -6.92 1.69
N SER A 210 9.64 -7.72 2.77
CA SER A 210 9.37 -9.16 2.72
C SER A 210 7.98 -9.54 2.19
N ALA A 211 6.97 -8.69 2.42
CA ALA A 211 5.60 -8.95 1.96
C ALA A 211 5.48 -8.93 0.42
N ILE A 212 6.17 -8.00 -0.27
CA ILE A 212 6.19 -7.98 -1.73
C ILE A 212 6.94 -9.19 -2.27
N ARG A 213 8.07 -9.54 -1.67
CA ARG A 213 8.82 -10.74 -2.09
C ARG A 213 7.97 -11.99 -2.00
N SER A 214 7.20 -12.16 -0.91
CA SER A 214 6.31 -13.32 -0.79
C SER A 214 5.20 -13.36 -1.84
N LEU A 215 4.75 -12.21 -2.36
CA LEU A 215 3.82 -12.16 -3.50
C LEU A 215 4.52 -12.51 -4.82
N ILE A 216 5.73 -12.01 -5.04
CA ILE A 216 6.54 -12.34 -6.24
C ILE A 216 6.88 -13.83 -6.26
N ASP A 217 7.22 -14.42 -5.12
CA ASP A 217 7.55 -15.85 -4.98
C ASP A 217 6.35 -16.78 -5.26
N LEU A 218 5.12 -16.23 -5.41
CA LEU A 218 3.95 -17.01 -5.84
C LEU A 218 4.03 -17.39 -7.32
N GLN A 219 4.69 -16.62 -8.16
CA GLN A 219 4.88 -16.93 -9.56
C GLN A 219 6.10 -17.84 -9.73
N PRO A 220 5.96 -19.01 -10.37
CA PRO A 220 7.10 -19.88 -10.65
C PRO A 220 8.03 -19.20 -11.68
N SER A 221 9.32 -19.46 -11.58
CA SER A 221 10.30 -18.93 -12.55
C SER A 221 10.26 -19.61 -13.90
N ASN A 222 9.81 -20.87 -13.94
CA ASN A 222 9.78 -21.69 -15.14
C ASN A 222 8.39 -22.31 -15.34
N ALA A 223 8.04 -22.58 -16.59
CA ALA A 223 6.80 -23.29 -16.97
C ALA A 223 7.06 -24.38 -18.01
N THR A 224 6.16 -25.34 -18.09
CA THR A 224 6.21 -26.40 -19.11
C THR A 224 5.34 -25.99 -20.29
N MET A 225 5.96 -25.54 -21.38
CA MET A 225 5.28 -25.17 -22.63
C MET A 225 5.09 -26.41 -23.50
N LEU A 226 3.94 -26.53 -24.17
CA LEU A 226 3.65 -27.54 -25.13
C LEU A 226 3.88 -27.00 -26.55
N ASP A 227 4.62 -27.73 -27.38
CA ASP A 227 4.81 -27.40 -28.76
C ASP A 227 3.65 -27.98 -29.62
N ASP A 228 3.42 -27.45 -30.81
CA ASP A 228 2.36 -27.89 -31.75
C ASP A 228 2.43 -29.40 -32.08
N CYS A 229 3.59 -30.03 -31.92
CA CYS A 229 3.82 -31.46 -32.12
C CYS A 229 3.59 -32.32 -30.89
N GLY A 230 3.08 -31.76 -29.75
CA GLY A 230 2.84 -32.48 -28.50
C GLY A 230 4.10 -32.68 -27.64
N GLY A 231 5.24 -32.11 -28.04
CA GLY A 231 6.45 -32.09 -27.23
C GLY A 231 6.30 -31.10 -26.04
N SER A 232 6.94 -31.42 -24.91
CA SER A 232 6.97 -30.51 -23.76
C SER A 232 8.38 -30.01 -23.50
N ARG A 233 8.56 -28.71 -23.32
CA ARG A 233 9.85 -28.09 -22.95
C ARG A 233 9.68 -27.17 -21.73
N LEU A 234 10.70 -27.14 -20.89
CA LEU A 234 10.78 -26.20 -19.78
C LEU A 234 11.33 -24.87 -20.32
N VAL A 235 10.59 -23.78 -20.10
CA VAL A 235 10.95 -22.43 -20.54
C VAL A 235 10.93 -21.46 -19.37
N ASP A 236 11.72 -20.40 -19.45
CA ASP A 236 11.59 -19.29 -18.50
C ASP A 236 10.24 -18.60 -18.72
N ILE A 237 9.61 -18.19 -17.64
CA ILE A 237 8.29 -17.54 -17.70
C ILE A 237 8.31 -16.24 -18.53
N LYS A 238 9.46 -15.58 -18.65
CA LYS A 238 9.65 -14.36 -19.42
C LYS A 238 9.59 -14.58 -20.94
N ASP A 239 9.79 -15.83 -21.36
CA ASP A 239 9.77 -16.22 -22.77
C ASP A 239 8.39 -16.74 -23.19
N ILE A 240 7.38 -16.66 -22.32
CA ILE A 240 6.01 -17.08 -22.58
C ILE A 240 5.17 -15.87 -23.02
N HIS A 241 4.48 -16.02 -24.15
CA HIS A 241 3.65 -14.96 -24.74
C HIS A 241 2.18 -15.39 -24.88
N ALA A 242 1.33 -14.39 -25.04
CA ALA A 242 -0.08 -14.63 -25.30
C ALA A 242 -0.28 -15.52 -26.55
N GLY A 243 -1.07 -16.60 -26.42
CA GLY A 243 -1.31 -17.62 -27.41
C GLY A 243 -0.54 -18.93 -27.20
N ASP A 244 0.51 -18.94 -26.38
CA ASP A 244 1.24 -20.17 -26.03
C ASP A 244 0.37 -21.12 -25.18
N ILE A 245 0.70 -22.43 -25.26
CA ILE A 245 0.01 -23.46 -24.49
C ILE A 245 0.94 -23.98 -23.37
N VAL A 246 0.48 -23.91 -22.13
CA VAL A 246 1.24 -24.32 -20.96
C VAL A 246 0.55 -25.48 -20.24
N LEU A 247 1.32 -26.52 -19.90
CA LEU A 247 0.86 -27.66 -19.10
C LEU A 247 1.06 -27.40 -17.61
N VAL A 248 -0.02 -27.50 -16.84
CA VAL A 248 0.02 -27.38 -15.36
C VAL A 248 -0.39 -28.71 -14.73
N LYS A 249 0.56 -29.36 -14.09
CA LYS A 249 0.37 -30.65 -13.38
C LYS A 249 -0.38 -30.45 -12.06
N PRO A 250 -1.02 -31.52 -11.52
CA PRO A 250 -1.58 -31.49 -10.18
C PRO A 250 -0.55 -31.06 -9.13
N GLY A 251 -0.94 -30.17 -8.21
CA GLY A 251 -0.05 -29.56 -7.22
C GLY A 251 0.84 -28.45 -7.77
N GLY A 252 0.89 -28.23 -9.07
CA GLY A 252 1.66 -27.16 -9.70
C GLY A 252 1.00 -25.80 -9.55
N ARG A 253 1.82 -24.75 -9.54
CA ARG A 253 1.33 -23.36 -9.62
C ARG A 253 1.10 -22.99 -11.09
N ILE A 254 0.02 -22.26 -11.33
CA ILE A 254 -0.29 -21.70 -12.66
C ILE A 254 0.70 -20.56 -12.93
N PRO A 255 1.47 -20.61 -14.04
CA PRO A 255 2.57 -19.67 -14.24
C PRO A 255 2.12 -18.31 -14.78
N VAL A 256 1.09 -18.27 -15.61
CA VAL A 256 0.58 -17.07 -16.29
C VAL A 256 -0.95 -17.09 -16.35
N ASP A 257 -1.58 -15.93 -16.57
CA ASP A 257 -3.02 -15.86 -16.75
C ASP A 257 -3.43 -16.48 -18.10
N GLY A 258 -4.53 -17.23 -18.10
CA GLY A 258 -5.00 -17.88 -19.31
C GLY A 258 -6.41 -18.47 -19.18
N THR A 259 -6.80 -19.19 -20.20
CA THR A 259 -8.03 -19.99 -20.23
C THR A 259 -7.72 -21.47 -20.32
N VAL A 260 -8.46 -22.30 -19.59
CA VAL A 260 -8.30 -23.76 -19.68
C VAL A 260 -8.69 -24.22 -21.08
N SER A 261 -7.72 -24.75 -21.84
CA SER A 261 -7.97 -25.29 -23.16
C SER A 261 -8.36 -26.76 -23.13
N GLN A 262 -7.88 -27.53 -22.15
CA GLN A 262 -8.21 -28.94 -21.98
C GLN A 262 -8.03 -29.36 -20.50
N GLY A 263 -8.91 -30.22 -20.04
CA GLY A 263 -8.90 -30.82 -18.69
C GLY A 263 -9.84 -30.12 -17.72
N ASP A 264 -10.18 -30.83 -16.65
CA ASP A 264 -11.03 -30.36 -15.56
C ASP A 264 -10.28 -30.48 -14.25
N THR A 265 -10.40 -29.46 -13.39
CA THR A 265 -9.70 -29.43 -12.12
C THR A 265 -10.39 -28.55 -11.08
N TYR A 266 -9.88 -28.60 -9.85
CA TYR A 266 -10.13 -27.61 -8.83
C TYR A 266 -8.87 -26.74 -8.64
N VAL A 267 -9.04 -25.42 -8.67
CA VAL A 267 -7.96 -24.46 -8.45
C VAL A 267 -8.15 -23.77 -7.11
N ASP A 268 -7.07 -23.68 -6.36
CA ASP A 268 -6.99 -22.91 -5.11
C ASP A 268 -6.58 -21.48 -5.44
N GLU A 269 -7.55 -20.58 -5.44
CA GLU A 269 -7.38 -19.15 -5.72
C GLU A 269 -7.24 -18.32 -4.42
N SER A 270 -7.14 -18.97 -3.26
CA SER A 270 -7.11 -18.30 -1.95
C SER A 270 -5.98 -17.28 -1.81
N MET A 271 -4.88 -17.47 -2.54
CA MET A 271 -3.75 -16.53 -2.53
C MET A 271 -4.06 -15.19 -3.23
N LEU A 272 -5.04 -15.15 -4.11
CA LEU A 272 -5.49 -13.94 -4.81
C LEU A 272 -6.78 -13.39 -4.21
N THR A 273 -7.76 -14.26 -3.97
CA THR A 273 -9.10 -13.87 -3.52
C THR A 273 -9.24 -13.81 -1.99
N GLY A 274 -8.42 -14.56 -1.25
CA GLY A 274 -8.56 -14.73 0.19
C GLY A 274 -9.64 -15.73 0.60
N GLU A 275 -10.39 -16.28 -0.35
CA GLU A 275 -11.45 -17.27 -0.09
C GLU A 275 -10.86 -18.68 -0.03
N PRO A 276 -11.12 -19.45 1.06
CA PRO A 276 -10.51 -20.77 1.24
C PRO A 276 -11.13 -21.86 0.37
N MET A 277 -12.23 -21.56 -0.35
CA MET A 277 -12.91 -22.52 -1.20
C MET A 277 -12.18 -22.72 -2.51
N LYS A 278 -12.05 -24.00 -2.91
CA LYS A 278 -11.50 -24.38 -4.20
C LYS A 278 -12.55 -24.13 -5.28
N VAL A 279 -12.15 -23.54 -6.39
CA VAL A 279 -13.03 -23.21 -7.51
C VAL A 279 -12.89 -24.31 -8.56
N ALA A 280 -14.01 -24.91 -8.97
CA ALA A 280 -14.02 -25.83 -10.12
C ALA A 280 -13.71 -25.07 -11.40
N LYS A 281 -12.84 -25.61 -12.24
CA LYS A 281 -12.47 -25.05 -13.54
C LYS A 281 -12.62 -26.10 -14.62
N HIS A 282 -13.34 -25.72 -15.65
CA HIS A 282 -13.63 -26.50 -16.86
C HIS A 282 -13.01 -25.84 -18.08
N THR A 283 -13.00 -26.55 -19.18
CA THR A 283 -12.56 -26.00 -20.45
C THR A 283 -13.30 -24.69 -20.79
N GLY A 284 -12.57 -23.63 -21.07
CA GLY A 284 -13.08 -22.28 -21.32
C GLY A 284 -13.05 -21.35 -20.10
N ASP A 285 -12.80 -21.86 -18.88
CA ASP A 285 -12.72 -21.05 -17.68
C ASP A 285 -11.38 -20.33 -17.54
N LYS A 286 -11.41 -19.13 -16.97
CA LYS A 286 -10.20 -18.34 -16.69
C LYS A 286 -9.46 -18.88 -15.49
N VAL A 287 -8.13 -18.89 -15.59
CA VAL A 287 -7.20 -19.21 -14.50
C VAL A 287 -6.13 -18.12 -14.38
N PHE A 288 -5.60 -17.95 -13.17
CA PHE A 288 -4.72 -16.82 -12.84
C PHE A 288 -3.35 -17.29 -12.35
N ALA A 289 -2.32 -16.53 -12.68
CA ALA A 289 -0.94 -16.74 -12.24
C ALA A 289 -0.84 -16.81 -10.71
N GLY A 290 0.01 -17.73 -10.20
CA GLY A 290 0.26 -17.88 -8.76
C GLY A 290 -0.74 -18.79 -8.03
N THR A 291 -1.90 -19.11 -8.62
CA THR A 291 -2.90 -20.05 -8.06
C THR A 291 -2.42 -21.50 -8.17
N ILE A 292 -2.97 -22.40 -7.37
CA ILE A 292 -2.50 -23.80 -7.29
C ILE A 292 -3.53 -24.73 -7.91
N ASN A 293 -3.11 -25.45 -8.94
CA ASN A 293 -3.87 -26.56 -9.52
C ASN A 293 -3.88 -27.76 -8.56
N LYS A 294 -5.05 -28.35 -8.25
CA LYS A 294 -5.16 -29.40 -7.22
C LYS A 294 -5.22 -30.82 -7.79
N ASN A 295 -6.19 -31.15 -8.61
CA ASN A 295 -6.55 -32.55 -8.86
C ASN A 295 -6.20 -33.05 -10.27
N GLY A 296 -6.57 -32.33 -11.31
CA GLY A 296 -6.38 -32.70 -12.73
C GLY A 296 -5.15 -32.04 -13.35
N ALA A 297 -4.55 -32.67 -14.37
CA ALA A 297 -3.63 -31.94 -15.25
C ALA A 297 -4.46 -31.08 -16.21
N ILE A 298 -4.11 -29.82 -16.35
CA ILE A 298 -4.78 -28.90 -17.28
C ILE A 298 -3.78 -28.33 -18.28
N THR A 299 -4.24 -28.05 -19.47
CA THR A 299 -3.54 -27.20 -20.42
C THR A 299 -4.20 -25.83 -20.44
N VAL A 300 -3.38 -24.80 -20.39
CA VAL A 300 -3.81 -23.39 -20.32
C VAL A 300 -3.32 -22.67 -21.56
N CYS A 301 -4.24 -22.08 -22.31
CA CYS A 301 -3.93 -21.13 -23.37
C CYS A 301 -3.67 -19.76 -22.73
N VAL A 302 -2.46 -19.24 -22.89
CA VAL A 302 -2.00 -17.99 -22.30
C VAL A 302 -2.74 -16.80 -22.89
N THR A 303 -3.27 -15.94 -22.05
CA THR A 303 -4.00 -14.72 -22.44
C THR A 303 -3.25 -13.43 -22.11
N ALA A 304 -2.25 -13.50 -21.24
CA ALA A 304 -1.46 -12.34 -20.82
C ALA A 304 0.00 -12.75 -20.64
N ASP A 305 0.92 -11.89 -21.09
CA ASP A 305 2.35 -12.05 -20.86
C ASP A 305 2.67 -11.99 -19.35
N ALA A 306 3.80 -12.53 -18.94
CA ALA A 306 4.21 -12.63 -17.54
C ALA A 306 4.13 -11.29 -16.76
N ASP A 307 4.46 -10.18 -17.43
CA ASP A 307 4.48 -8.84 -16.84
C ASP A 307 3.09 -8.19 -16.76
N THR A 308 2.09 -8.76 -17.44
CA THR A 308 0.73 -8.19 -17.52
C THR A 308 -0.32 -9.02 -16.78
N THR A 309 0.10 -10.10 -16.11
CA THR A 309 -0.78 -10.96 -15.31
C THR A 309 -1.45 -10.17 -14.16
N LEU A 310 -2.58 -10.68 -13.66
CA LEU A 310 -3.26 -10.12 -12.49
C LEU A 310 -2.31 -10.02 -11.28
N LEU A 311 -1.50 -11.07 -11.05
CA LEU A 311 -0.52 -11.07 -9.98
C LEU A 311 0.54 -9.98 -10.17
N ALA A 312 1.06 -9.80 -11.40
CA ALA A 312 2.02 -8.74 -11.70
C ALA A 312 1.41 -7.35 -11.45
N ARG A 313 0.16 -7.12 -11.85
CA ARG A 313 -0.58 -5.86 -11.58
C ARG A 313 -0.78 -5.62 -10.09
N ILE A 314 -1.04 -6.66 -9.30
CA ILE A 314 -1.15 -6.57 -7.84
C ILE A 314 0.20 -6.15 -7.23
N VAL A 315 1.29 -6.81 -7.62
CA VAL A 315 2.66 -6.49 -7.15
C VAL A 315 3.01 -5.05 -7.49
N ASP A 316 2.75 -4.61 -8.72
CA ASP A 316 3.00 -3.24 -9.16
C ASP A 316 2.16 -2.22 -8.38
N SER A 317 0.88 -2.51 -8.11
CA SER A 317 0.03 -1.64 -7.29
C SER A 317 0.56 -1.47 -5.87
N VAL A 318 1.03 -2.56 -5.24
CA VAL A 318 1.63 -2.52 -3.90
C VAL A 318 2.96 -1.76 -3.92
N ARG A 319 3.78 -1.94 -4.97
CA ARG A 319 5.04 -1.22 -5.16
C ARG A 319 4.81 0.28 -5.36
N ASP A 320 3.86 0.67 -6.20
CA ASP A 320 3.48 2.06 -6.42
C ASP A 320 2.94 2.72 -5.13
N ALA A 321 2.13 1.98 -4.36
CA ALA A 321 1.63 2.43 -3.06
C ALA A 321 2.76 2.70 -2.05
N GLN A 322 3.73 1.79 -1.98
CA GLN A 322 4.89 1.96 -1.09
C GLN A 322 5.79 3.12 -1.53
N GLY A 323 5.82 3.45 -2.83
CA GLY A 323 6.54 4.61 -3.38
C GLY A 323 5.80 5.93 -3.20
N SER A 324 4.52 5.91 -2.88
CA SER A 324 3.72 7.12 -2.70
C SER A 324 3.99 7.80 -1.35
N LYS A 325 3.88 9.13 -1.31
CA LYS A 325 4.15 9.92 -0.09
C LYS A 325 2.85 10.36 0.58
N ALA A 326 2.61 9.86 1.78
CA ALA A 326 1.50 10.33 2.61
C ALA A 326 1.66 11.82 2.99
N PRO A 327 0.56 12.57 3.22
CA PRO A 327 0.62 13.97 3.64
C PRO A 327 1.49 14.20 4.88
N VAL A 328 1.40 13.35 5.90
CA VAL A 328 2.24 13.42 7.10
C VAL A 328 3.75 13.29 6.80
N GLN A 329 4.11 12.51 5.79
CA GLN A 329 5.50 12.39 5.33
C GLN A 329 6.01 13.67 4.70
N ARG A 330 5.19 14.34 3.86
CA ARG A 330 5.57 15.63 3.25
C ARG A 330 5.86 16.69 4.30
N VAL A 331 5.09 16.73 5.39
CA VAL A 331 5.35 17.64 6.52
C VAL A 331 6.67 17.30 7.20
N ALA A 332 6.94 16.03 7.47
CA ALA A 332 8.21 15.59 8.06
C ALA A 332 9.42 15.92 7.17
N ASP A 333 9.29 15.79 5.85
CA ASP A 333 10.35 16.12 4.88
C ASP A 333 10.67 17.63 4.88
N VAL A 334 9.64 18.49 4.97
CA VAL A 334 9.81 19.95 5.07
C VAL A 334 10.54 20.32 6.36
N ILE A 335 10.10 19.74 7.49
CA ILE A 335 10.75 19.98 8.79
C ILE A 335 12.21 19.54 8.74
N SER A 336 12.52 18.35 8.23
CA SER A 336 13.89 17.81 8.12
C SER A 336 14.82 18.73 7.32
N ARG A 337 14.30 19.36 6.27
CA ARG A 337 15.09 20.27 5.42
C ARG A 337 15.59 21.49 6.18
N TYR A 338 14.70 22.13 6.94
CA TYR A 338 15.05 23.33 7.70
C TYR A 338 15.80 23.00 9.00
N PHE A 339 15.57 21.83 9.56
CA PHE A 339 16.16 21.40 10.82
C PHE A 339 17.68 21.43 10.80
N THR A 340 18.31 21.00 9.72
CA THR A 340 19.79 21.01 9.60
C THR A 340 20.38 22.42 9.70
N TYR A 341 19.74 23.42 9.09
CA TYR A 341 20.19 24.81 9.19
C TYR A 341 20.03 25.36 10.61
N VAL A 342 18.91 25.05 11.27
CA VAL A 342 18.65 25.42 12.66
C VAL A 342 19.70 24.83 13.58
N VAL A 343 20.06 23.57 13.38
CA VAL A 343 21.09 22.87 14.18
C VAL A 343 22.46 23.49 14.02
N VAL A 344 22.88 23.75 12.77
CA VAL A 344 24.19 24.40 12.53
C VAL A 344 24.23 25.78 13.17
N SER A 345 23.16 26.56 13.06
CA SER A 345 23.06 27.86 13.73
C SER A 345 23.10 27.73 15.26
N PHE A 346 22.41 26.73 15.83
CA PHE A 346 22.39 26.48 17.27
C PHE A 346 23.77 26.02 17.78
N ALA A 347 24.50 25.18 17.01
CA ALA A 347 25.87 24.80 17.34
C ALA A 347 26.83 26.00 17.34
N ALA A 348 26.68 26.91 16.36
CA ALA A 348 27.45 28.15 16.32
C ALA A 348 27.13 29.07 17.53
N ILE A 349 25.85 29.21 17.86
CA ILE A 349 25.42 29.96 19.06
C ILE A 349 25.96 29.33 20.35
N THR A 350 25.97 28.00 20.45
CA THR A 350 26.54 27.27 21.60
C THR A 350 28.04 27.55 21.72
N LEU A 351 28.79 27.46 20.60
CA LEU A 351 30.21 27.76 20.59
C LEU A 351 30.51 29.17 21.07
N ILE A 352 29.83 30.17 20.49
CA ILE A 352 30.02 31.59 20.82
C ILE A 352 29.57 31.86 22.27
N GLY A 353 28.45 31.28 22.67
CA GLY A 353 27.89 31.46 24.03
C GLY A 353 28.86 30.98 25.11
N TRP A 354 29.49 29.82 24.96
CA TRP A 354 30.47 29.33 25.92
C TRP A 354 31.76 30.20 25.94
N ILE A 355 32.20 30.73 24.80
CA ILE A 355 33.34 31.65 24.74
C ILE A 355 33.02 32.96 25.50
N ILE A 356 31.82 33.53 25.26
CA ILE A 356 31.42 34.78 25.93
C ILE A 356 31.20 34.56 27.45
N ALA A 357 30.68 33.40 27.83
CA ALA A 357 30.48 33.02 29.24
C ALA A 357 31.79 32.75 29.99
N GLY A 358 32.95 32.87 29.34
CA GLY A 358 34.28 32.64 29.95
C GLY A 358 34.65 31.16 30.11
N GLY A 359 33.90 30.24 29.42
CA GLY A 359 34.23 28.83 29.38
C GLY A 359 35.50 28.55 28.56
N SER A 360 36.13 27.37 28.79
CA SER A 360 37.29 26.98 28.01
C SER A 360 36.90 26.77 26.52
N VAL A 361 37.82 27.06 25.60
CA VAL A 361 37.61 26.81 24.15
C VAL A 361 37.35 25.34 23.89
N ALA A 362 37.97 24.44 24.66
CA ALA A 362 37.69 23.01 24.59
C ALA A 362 36.22 22.69 24.89
N THR A 363 35.67 23.22 25.99
CA THR A 363 34.27 23.06 26.33
C THR A 363 33.33 23.60 25.25
N ALA A 364 33.64 24.79 24.73
CA ALA A 364 32.85 25.39 23.66
C ALA A 364 32.81 24.52 22.39
N VAL A 365 33.95 23.98 21.96
CA VAL A 365 34.05 23.10 20.79
C VAL A 365 33.32 21.77 21.04
N ILE A 366 33.55 21.13 22.20
CA ILE A 366 32.89 19.85 22.52
C ILE A 366 31.39 20.00 22.54
N CYS A 367 30.85 21.02 23.22
CA CYS A 367 29.42 21.26 23.26
C CYS A 367 28.86 21.51 21.83
N ALA A 368 29.54 22.30 21.01
CA ALA A 368 29.12 22.54 19.63
C ALA A 368 29.14 21.27 18.77
N VAL A 369 30.19 20.43 18.88
CA VAL A 369 30.29 19.13 18.20
C VAL A 369 29.20 18.19 18.69
N SER A 370 28.97 18.10 20.00
CA SER A 370 27.89 17.27 20.58
C SER A 370 26.50 17.69 20.08
N VAL A 371 26.24 19.00 19.96
CA VAL A 371 25.02 19.56 19.37
C VAL A 371 24.87 19.11 17.92
N LEU A 372 25.94 19.20 17.10
CA LEU A 372 25.89 18.76 15.70
C LEU A 372 25.58 17.26 15.57
N VAL A 373 26.14 16.44 16.45
CA VAL A 373 25.96 14.98 16.42
C VAL A 373 24.56 14.59 16.88
N ILE A 374 24.12 15.06 18.08
CA ILE A 374 22.86 14.61 18.67
C ILE A 374 21.65 15.07 17.86
N ALA A 375 21.77 16.19 17.19
CA ALA A 375 20.70 16.78 16.40
C ALA A 375 20.49 16.13 15.03
N CYS A 376 21.22 15.06 14.69
CA CYS A 376 20.95 14.36 13.43
C CYS A 376 19.52 13.82 13.37
N PRO A 377 18.70 14.24 12.38
CA PRO A 377 17.31 13.76 12.25
C PRO A 377 17.22 12.40 11.54
N CYS A 378 18.15 11.46 11.83
CA CYS A 378 18.28 10.18 11.13
C CYS A 378 16.98 9.36 11.25
N ALA A 379 16.42 9.28 12.46
CA ALA A 379 15.19 8.55 12.74
C ALA A 379 13.96 9.18 12.07
N LEU A 380 13.94 10.51 11.90
CA LEU A 380 12.80 11.24 11.34
C LEU A 380 12.52 10.86 9.87
N GLY A 381 13.60 10.72 9.06
CA GLY A 381 13.48 10.32 7.66
C GLY A 381 12.92 8.90 7.47
N LEU A 382 13.04 8.03 8.49
CA LEU A 382 12.56 6.64 8.49
C LEU A 382 11.20 6.47 9.16
N ALA A 383 10.82 7.39 10.05
CA ALA A 383 9.68 7.25 10.94
C ALA A 383 8.37 6.96 10.20
N THR A 384 8.12 7.66 9.11
CA THR A 384 6.90 7.53 8.31
C THR A 384 7.01 6.46 7.23
N PRO A 385 8.04 6.46 6.34
CA PRO A 385 8.10 5.50 5.24
C PRO A 385 8.12 4.05 5.72
N THR A 386 8.92 3.73 6.74
CA THR A 386 9.03 2.35 7.23
C THR A 386 7.70 1.82 7.78
N ALA A 387 6.97 2.62 8.57
CA ALA A 387 5.69 2.20 9.11
C ALA A 387 4.62 2.03 8.02
N ILE A 388 4.59 2.94 7.02
CA ILE A 388 3.67 2.86 5.88
C ILE A 388 3.98 1.64 5.02
N THR A 389 5.24 1.40 4.68
CA THR A 389 5.66 0.23 3.89
C THR A 389 5.26 -1.08 4.56
N VAL A 390 5.50 -1.22 5.88
CA VAL A 390 5.06 -2.40 6.63
C VAL A 390 3.54 -2.49 6.68
N GLY A 391 2.84 -1.36 6.85
CA GLY A 391 1.38 -1.31 6.88
C GLY A 391 0.74 -1.73 5.55
N ILE A 392 1.26 -1.23 4.42
CA ILE A 392 0.81 -1.60 3.07
C ILE A 392 1.14 -3.08 2.80
N GLY A 393 2.36 -3.53 3.16
CA GLY A 393 2.71 -4.94 3.05
C GLY A 393 1.78 -5.85 3.86
N LYS A 394 1.44 -5.44 5.08
CA LYS A 394 0.47 -6.18 5.92
C LYS A 394 -0.94 -6.16 5.36
N ALA A 395 -1.35 -5.08 4.69
CA ALA A 395 -2.61 -5.01 3.96
C ALA A 395 -2.64 -6.04 2.83
N ALA A 396 -1.59 -6.08 2.01
CA ALA A 396 -1.45 -7.01 0.89
C ALA A 396 -1.45 -8.48 1.33
N GLU A 397 -0.79 -8.83 2.45
CA GLU A 397 -0.86 -10.18 3.06
C GLU A 397 -2.30 -10.61 3.43
N HIS A 398 -3.19 -9.64 3.61
CA HIS A 398 -4.60 -9.87 3.91
C HIS A 398 -5.52 -9.52 2.72
N HIS A 399 -4.99 -9.55 1.50
CA HIS A 399 -5.71 -9.27 0.25
C HIS A 399 -6.36 -7.88 0.18
N ILE A 400 -5.84 -6.92 0.94
CA ILE A 400 -6.24 -5.52 0.91
C ILE A 400 -5.24 -4.77 0.04
N LEU A 401 -5.64 -4.41 -1.16
CA LEU A 401 -4.78 -3.69 -2.10
C LEU A 401 -4.94 -2.19 -1.90
N ILE A 402 -3.89 -1.55 -1.44
CA ILE A 402 -3.85 -0.10 -1.22
C ILE A 402 -2.97 0.50 -2.32
N LYS A 403 -3.49 1.41 -3.12
CA LYS A 403 -2.76 2.03 -4.24
C LYS A 403 -1.98 3.29 -3.87
N ASP A 404 -2.34 3.93 -2.76
CA ASP A 404 -1.71 5.18 -2.32
C ASP A 404 -1.60 5.22 -0.79
N ALA A 405 -0.43 5.61 -0.30
CA ALA A 405 -0.20 5.84 1.13
C ALA A 405 -1.13 6.92 1.72
N THR A 406 -1.62 7.85 0.89
CA THR A 406 -2.61 8.86 1.29
C THR A 406 -3.91 8.19 1.73
N ALA A 407 -4.30 7.06 1.12
CA ALA A 407 -5.49 6.31 1.50
C ALA A 407 -5.45 5.86 2.97
N LEU A 408 -4.30 5.34 3.44
CA LEU A 408 -4.13 4.95 4.86
C LEU A 408 -4.38 6.13 5.81
N GLU A 409 -3.86 7.31 5.49
CA GLU A 409 -4.04 8.49 6.33
C GLU A 409 -5.49 8.98 6.31
N ARG A 410 -6.13 9.02 5.13
CA ARG A 410 -7.51 9.46 4.97
C ARG A 410 -8.51 8.50 5.61
N ILE A 411 -8.34 7.18 5.45
CA ILE A 411 -9.16 6.17 6.12
C ILE A 411 -9.08 6.31 7.64
N CYS A 412 -7.87 6.56 8.17
CA CYS A 412 -7.69 6.77 9.61
C CYS A 412 -8.50 7.97 10.12
N LYS A 413 -8.64 9.01 9.29
CA LYS A 413 -9.36 10.26 9.60
C LYS A 413 -10.83 10.23 9.19
N ALA A 414 -11.29 9.19 8.48
CA ALA A 414 -12.67 9.08 8.02
C ALA A 414 -13.65 9.19 9.20
N THR A 415 -14.68 9.99 9.01
CA THR A 415 -15.78 10.19 9.96
C THR A 415 -17.03 9.44 9.56
N ASP A 416 -17.21 9.25 8.25
CA ASP A 416 -18.38 8.64 7.65
C ASP A 416 -17.95 7.62 6.60
N ILE A 417 -18.71 6.54 6.49
CA ILE A 417 -18.58 5.58 5.40
C ILE A 417 -19.93 5.45 4.71
N VAL A 418 -19.92 5.57 3.40
CA VAL A 418 -21.05 5.41 2.51
C VAL A 418 -20.92 4.06 1.82
N LEU A 419 -21.95 3.25 1.88
CA LEU A 419 -22.01 1.94 1.26
C LEU A 419 -23.08 1.93 0.17
N ASP A 420 -22.75 1.41 -0.99
CA ASP A 420 -23.79 1.04 -1.94
C ASP A 420 -24.59 -0.17 -1.41
N LYS A 421 -25.84 -0.31 -1.83
CA LYS A 421 -26.65 -1.45 -1.43
C LYS A 421 -26.33 -2.69 -2.25
N THR A 422 -26.49 -2.59 -3.58
CA THR A 422 -26.51 -3.74 -4.49
C THR A 422 -25.11 -4.30 -4.70
N GLY A 423 -24.91 -5.61 -4.53
CA GLY A 423 -23.60 -6.24 -4.68
C GLY A 423 -22.59 -5.93 -3.55
N THR A 424 -22.85 -4.88 -2.75
CA THR A 424 -22.00 -4.48 -1.61
C THR A 424 -22.58 -4.96 -0.28
N ILE A 425 -23.73 -4.43 0.15
CA ILE A 425 -24.43 -4.88 1.36
C ILE A 425 -25.20 -6.17 1.09
N THR A 426 -25.74 -6.31 -0.13
CA THR A 426 -26.53 -7.45 -0.59
C THR A 426 -25.71 -8.33 -1.55
N GLU A 427 -26.18 -9.54 -1.82
CA GLU A 427 -25.52 -10.50 -2.73
C GLU A 427 -25.44 -10.01 -4.18
N GLY A 428 -26.30 -9.06 -4.58
CA GLY A 428 -26.41 -8.57 -5.96
C GLY A 428 -27.13 -9.57 -6.89
N LYS A 429 -27.73 -10.60 -6.31
CA LYS A 429 -28.48 -11.64 -7.00
C LYS A 429 -29.88 -11.71 -6.37
N PRO A 430 -30.91 -11.13 -7.01
CA PRO A 430 -32.28 -11.25 -6.51
C PRO A 430 -32.71 -12.71 -6.52
N ILE A 431 -33.51 -13.08 -5.52
CA ILE A 431 -34.16 -14.39 -5.42
C ILE A 431 -35.65 -14.20 -5.16
N VAL A 432 -36.45 -15.22 -5.46
CA VAL A 432 -37.86 -15.24 -5.08
C VAL A 432 -37.97 -15.53 -3.59
N VAL A 433 -38.31 -14.51 -2.80
CA VAL A 433 -38.49 -14.63 -1.33
C VAL A 433 -39.89 -15.11 -0.95
N SER A 434 -40.87 -14.82 -1.77
CA SER A 434 -42.25 -15.26 -1.56
C SER A 434 -42.95 -15.48 -2.89
N ALA A 435 -43.63 -16.58 -3.01
CA ALA A 435 -44.51 -16.85 -4.14
C ALA A 435 -45.86 -17.30 -3.60
N LYS A 436 -46.88 -16.53 -3.90
CA LYS A 436 -48.29 -16.88 -3.61
C LYS A 436 -48.95 -17.21 -4.92
N ILE A 437 -49.35 -18.45 -5.07
CA ILE A 437 -50.04 -18.99 -6.24
C ILE A 437 -51.49 -19.24 -5.85
N SER A 438 -52.43 -18.81 -6.69
CA SER A 438 -53.87 -19.09 -6.51
C SER A 438 -54.14 -20.59 -6.62
N ALA A 439 -55.13 -21.07 -5.88
CA ALA A 439 -55.60 -22.44 -6.03
C ALA A 439 -56.22 -22.72 -7.42
N ASP A 440 -56.62 -21.67 -8.14
CA ASP A 440 -57.17 -21.76 -9.50
C ASP A 440 -56.10 -21.81 -10.59
N ALA A 441 -54.82 -21.57 -10.27
CA ALA A 441 -53.72 -21.64 -11.22
C ALA A 441 -53.28 -23.10 -11.42
N THR A 442 -53.18 -23.53 -12.65
CA THR A 442 -52.72 -24.87 -13.02
C THR A 442 -51.20 -24.86 -13.32
N ASP A 443 -50.58 -26.03 -13.35
CA ASP A 443 -49.17 -26.16 -13.78
C ASP A 443 -49.02 -25.77 -15.25
N GLU A 444 -50.07 -25.88 -16.08
CA GLU A 444 -50.08 -25.42 -17.47
C GLU A 444 -50.00 -23.88 -17.53
N ASP A 445 -50.74 -23.17 -16.67
CA ASP A 445 -50.69 -21.70 -16.58
C ASP A 445 -49.29 -21.22 -16.15
N LEU A 446 -48.70 -21.87 -15.14
CA LEU A 446 -47.37 -21.57 -14.72
C LEU A 446 -46.32 -21.91 -15.80
N GLY A 447 -46.59 -22.93 -16.62
CA GLY A 447 -45.81 -23.27 -17.81
C GLY A 447 -45.84 -22.18 -18.88
N VAL A 448 -46.99 -21.48 -19.05
CA VAL A 448 -47.09 -20.30 -19.93
C VAL A 448 -46.26 -19.14 -19.38
N MET A 449 -46.30 -18.89 -18.06
CA MET A 449 -45.45 -17.91 -17.42
C MET A 449 -43.95 -18.22 -17.66
N LEU A 450 -43.56 -19.49 -17.46
CA LEU A 450 -42.19 -19.94 -17.67
C LEU A 450 -41.73 -19.72 -19.14
N ALA A 451 -42.61 -20.05 -20.10
CA ALA A 451 -42.34 -19.87 -21.53
C ALA A 451 -42.19 -18.38 -21.92
N ALA A 452 -43.03 -17.50 -21.31
CA ALA A 452 -42.98 -16.07 -21.53
C ALA A 452 -41.69 -15.46 -20.94
N GLU A 453 -41.33 -15.82 -19.71
CA GLU A 453 -40.12 -15.30 -19.06
C GLU A 453 -38.80 -15.82 -19.68
N LYS A 454 -38.82 -17.02 -20.25
CA LYS A 454 -37.67 -17.52 -21.06
C LYS A 454 -37.36 -16.69 -22.31
N GLN A 455 -38.37 -15.97 -22.84
CA GLN A 455 -38.20 -15.08 -23.99
C GLN A 455 -37.91 -13.62 -23.57
N SER A 456 -37.99 -13.32 -22.28
CA SER A 456 -37.76 -11.98 -21.73
C SER A 456 -36.27 -11.73 -21.50
N GLU A 457 -35.76 -10.58 -21.97
CA GLU A 457 -34.41 -10.13 -21.69
C GLU A 457 -34.26 -9.37 -20.35
N HIS A 458 -35.36 -9.29 -19.58
CA HIS A 458 -35.35 -8.55 -18.32
C HIS A 458 -34.51 -9.28 -17.26
N PRO A 459 -33.63 -8.60 -16.48
CA PRO A 459 -32.78 -9.25 -15.49
C PRO A 459 -33.52 -10.12 -14.45
N LEU A 460 -34.79 -9.78 -14.13
CA LEU A 460 -35.60 -10.54 -13.17
C LEU A 460 -36.24 -11.79 -13.77
N ALA A 461 -36.31 -11.90 -15.11
CA ALA A 461 -36.90 -13.03 -15.80
C ALA A 461 -36.17 -14.34 -15.46
N GLY A 462 -34.85 -14.34 -15.51
CA GLY A 462 -34.02 -15.49 -15.16
C GLY A 462 -34.28 -16.04 -13.76
N VAL A 463 -34.56 -15.15 -12.82
CA VAL A 463 -34.89 -15.53 -11.41
C VAL A 463 -36.22 -16.24 -11.32
N LEU A 464 -37.24 -15.76 -12.04
CA LEU A 464 -38.55 -16.39 -12.11
C LEU A 464 -38.48 -17.75 -12.83
N VAL A 465 -37.72 -17.81 -13.94
CA VAL A 465 -37.45 -19.04 -14.68
C VAL A 465 -36.83 -20.09 -13.75
N ALA A 466 -35.73 -19.77 -13.07
CA ALA A 466 -35.11 -20.70 -12.12
C ALA A 466 -36.06 -21.17 -11.02
N SER A 467 -36.83 -20.23 -10.44
CA SER A 467 -37.82 -20.57 -9.37
C SER A 467 -38.92 -21.46 -9.83
N LEU A 468 -39.39 -21.37 -11.09
CA LEU A 468 -40.42 -22.22 -11.67
C LEU A 468 -39.85 -23.59 -12.08
N GLU A 469 -38.64 -23.64 -12.63
CA GLU A 469 -37.93 -24.89 -12.95
C GLU A 469 -37.65 -25.72 -11.69
N ASP A 470 -37.19 -25.09 -10.61
CA ASP A 470 -36.97 -25.75 -9.29
C ASP A 470 -38.28 -26.38 -8.73
N ARG A 471 -39.45 -25.86 -9.11
CA ARG A 471 -40.76 -26.42 -8.76
C ARG A 471 -41.19 -27.56 -9.70
N GLY A 472 -40.39 -27.88 -10.72
CA GLY A 472 -40.68 -28.91 -11.69
C GLY A 472 -41.69 -28.49 -12.78
N ILE A 473 -41.95 -27.19 -12.94
CA ILE A 473 -42.81 -26.67 -14.00
C ILE A 473 -42.10 -26.78 -15.35
N THR A 474 -42.79 -27.29 -16.34
CA THR A 474 -42.31 -27.38 -17.72
C THR A 474 -42.90 -26.27 -18.58
N PRO A 475 -42.14 -25.69 -19.53
CA PRO A 475 -42.67 -24.59 -20.35
C PRO A 475 -43.79 -25.08 -21.27
N SER A 476 -44.90 -24.34 -21.27
CA SER A 476 -46.06 -24.56 -22.17
C SER A 476 -45.83 -23.85 -23.51
N ASN A 477 -46.53 -24.30 -24.56
CA ASN A 477 -46.41 -23.68 -25.86
C ASN A 477 -47.09 -22.29 -25.87
N THR A 478 -46.47 -21.28 -26.47
CA THR A 478 -47.03 -19.93 -26.60
C THR A 478 -47.17 -19.53 -28.07
N ASP A 479 -48.34 -19.02 -28.46
CA ASP A 479 -48.65 -18.65 -29.86
C ASP A 479 -48.02 -17.29 -30.25
N LYS A 480 -48.01 -16.34 -29.32
CA LYS A 480 -47.47 -14.98 -29.49
C LYS A 480 -46.85 -14.51 -28.20
N PHE A 481 -45.75 -13.75 -28.30
CA PHE A 481 -45.06 -13.08 -27.21
C PHE A 481 -44.87 -11.59 -27.55
N ALA A 482 -45.06 -10.73 -26.54
CA ALA A 482 -44.79 -9.30 -26.66
C ALA A 482 -44.25 -8.74 -25.35
N ALA A 483 -43.15 -7.98 -25.43
CA ALA A 483 -42.64 -7.22 -24.30
C ALA A 483 -43.24 -5.81 -24.30
N ILE A 484 -43.78 -5.37 -23.15
CA ILE A 484 -44.34 -4.03 -22.98
C ILE A 484 -43.39 -3.24 -22.13
N VAL A 485 -42.73 -2.25 -22.75
CA VAL A 485 -41.68 -1.45 -22.12
C VAL A 485 -42.16 -0.80 -20.81
N GLY A 486 -41.46 -1.04 -19.72
CA GLY A 486 -41.75 -0.50 -18.40
C GLY A 486 -42.94 -1.15 -17.65
N LYS A 487 -43.60 -2.17 -18.22
CA LYS A 487 -44.73 -2.81 -17.58
C LYS A 487 -44.55 -4.31 -17.36
N GLY A 488 -44.07 -5.05 -18.37
CA GLY A 488 -43.91 -6.50 -18.29
C GLY A 488 -43.97 -7.19 -19.64
N VAL A 489 -44.39 -8.45 -19.66
CA VAL A 489 -44.51 -9.26 -20.88
C VAL A 489 -45.91 -9.84 -21.01
N GLU A 490 -46.34 -10.12 -22.23
CA GLU A 490 -47.59 -10.76 -22.60
C GLU A 490 -47.34 -11.97 -23.47
N ALA A 491 -48.13 -13.03 -23.26
CA ALA A 491 -48.11 -14.22 -24.07
C ALA A 491 -49.51 -14.70 -24.37
N HIS A 492 -49.76 -15.21 -25.57
CA HIS A 492 -51.05 -15.85 -25.91
C HIS A 492 -50.88 -17.37 -25.87
N HIS A 493 -51.84 -18.04 -25.24
CA HIS A 493 -51.94 -19.48 -25.19
C HIS A 493 -53.43 -19.92 -25.25
N ASN A 494 -53.76 -20.80 -26.17
CA ASN A 494 -55.14 -21.30 -26.33
C ASN A 494 -56.19 -20.19 -26.46
N GLY A 495 -55.86 -19.08 -27.12
CA GLY A 495 -56.76 -17.94 -27.33
C GLY A 495 -56.93 -17.02 -26.11
N GLN A 496 -56.26 -17.29 -24.99
CA GLN A 496 -56.24 -16.45 -23.78
C GLN A 496 -54.98 -15.62 -23.72
N LEU A 497 -55.08 -14.42 -23.08
CA LEU A 497 -53.96 -13.51 -22.92
C LEU A 497 -53.38 -13.60 -21.51
N TYR A 498 -52.21 -14.16 -21.41
CA TYR A 498 -51.40 -14.19 -20.19
C TYR A 498 -50.49 -12.99 -20.10
N TRP A 499 -50.23 -12.52 -18.92
CA TRP A 499 -49.37 -11.39 -18.67
C TRP A 499 -48.52 -11.58 -17.39
N VAL A 500 -47.28 -11.12 -17.42
CA VAL A 500 -46.38 -11.06 -16.26
C VAL A 500 -45.83 -9.63 -16.17
N GLY A 501 -45.98 -8.98 -15.02
CA GLY A 501 -45.52 -7.59 -14.95
C GLY A 501 -45.69 -6.91 -13.60
N SER A 502 -45.55 -5.60 -13.64
CA SER A 502 -45.59 -4.71 -12.49
C SER A 502 -47.05 -4.52 -11.96
N GLU A 503 -47.19 -3.92 -10.78
CA GLU A 503 -48.45 -3.51 -10.21
C GLU A 503 -49.25 -2.59 -11.15
N LEU A 504 -48.58 -1.75 -11.91
CA LEU A 504 -49.22 -0.89 -12.91
C LEU A 504 -49.93 -1.72 -13.98
N MET A 505 -49.31 -2.78 -14.47
CA MET A 505 -49.90 -3.69 -15.45
C MET A 505 -51.11 -4.43 -14.88
N ALA A 506 -51.01 -4.89 -13.64
CA ALA A 506 -52.14 -5.53 -12.93
C ALA A 506 -53.31 -4.57 -12.77
N HIS A 507 -53.06 -3.30 -12.46
CA HIS A 507 -54.10 -2.27 -12.36
C HIS A 507 -54.78 -1.98 -13.70
N GLU A 508 -54.04 -1.85 -14.78
CA GLU A 508 -54.60 -1.62 -16.12
C GLU A 508 -55.46 -2.77 -16.62
N ARG A 509 -55.17 -4.00 -16.16
CA ARG A 509 -55.99 -5.19 -16.47
C ARG A 509 -57.26 -5.33 -15.61
N ASN A 510 -57.58 -4.35 -14.74
CA ASN A 510 -58.73 -4.38 -13.86
C ASN A 510 -58.87 -5.71 -13.09
N VAL A 511 -57.75 -6.20 -12.54
CA VAL A 511 -57.72 -7.48 -11.84
C VAL A 511 -58.72 -7.48 -10.69
N LYS A 512 -59.73 -8.32 -10.82
CA LYS A 512 -60.74 -8.56 -9.75
C LYS A 512 -60.21 -9.66 -8.86
N ASN A 513 -59.93 -9.34 -7.66
CA ASN A 513 -59.63 -10.14 -6.48
C ASN A 513 -58.24 -9.98 -5.94
N SER A 514 -58.21 -9.27 -4.85
CA SER A 514 -57.02 -9.02 -4.04
C SER A 514 -56.87 -10.00 -2.88
N ASP A 515 -57.37 -11.25 -2.97
CA ASP A 515 -57.13 -12.23 -1.90
C ASP A 515 -55.67 -12.67 -1.81
N ILE A 516 -54.92 -12.40 -2.91
CA ILE A 516 -53.49 -12.60 -2.93
C ILE A 516 -52.76 -11.26 -2.64
N LYS A 517 -52.86 -10.78 -1.41
CA LYS A 517 -52.04 -9.65 -0.98
C LYS A 517 -50.59 -10.11 -0.89
N ALA A 518 -49.74 -9.52 -1.71
CA ALA A 518 -48.33 -9.63 -1.51
C ALA A 518 -47.96 -8.98 -0.15
N ASN A 519 -47.45 -9.76 0.79
CA ASN A 519 -46.68 -9.14 1.84
C ASN A 519 -45.40 -8.63 1.19
N ALA A 520 -45.46 -7.44 0.62
CA ALA A 520 -44.33 -6.77 -0.01
C ALA A 520 -43.36 -6.35 1.12
N HIS A 521 -42.61 -7.33 1.65
CA HIS A 521 -41.56 -7.07 2.63
C HIS A 521 -40.37 -6.31 1.97
N GLY A 522 -40.71 -5.22 1.24
CA GLY A 522 -39.69 -4.34 0.62
C GLY A 522 -38.99 -4.93 -0.62
N GLY A 523 -39.56 -5.98 -1.25
CA GLY A 523 -39.06 -6.55 -2.50
C GLY A 523 -39.75 -5.98 -3.73
N THR A 524 -39.27 -6.31 -4.93
CA THR A 524 -39.97 -6.06 -6.20
C THR A 524 -41.06 -7.10 -6.36
N THR A 525 -42.29 -6.62 -6.48
CA THR A 525 -43.46 -7.51 -6.66
C THR A 525 -43.76 -7.67 -8.14
N ILE A 526 -43.84 -8.91 -8.59
CA ILE A 526 -44.24 -9.29 -9.95
C ILE A 526 -45.57 -10.06 -9.88
N TYR A 527 -46.47 -9.64 -10.72
CA TYR A 527 -47.84 -10.20 -10.82
C TYR A 527 -47.96 -11.05 -12.09
N PHE A 528 -48.57 -12.19 -11.98
CA PHE A 528 -48.89 -13.08 -13.10
C PHE A 528 -50.39 -13.34 -13.16
N GLY A 529 -50.95 -13.18 -14.33
CA GLY A 529 -52.37 -13.43 -14.51
C GLY A 529 -52.78 -13.74 -15.95
N CYS A 530 -54.05 -14.09 -16.13
CA CYS A 530 -54.70 -14.31 -17.43
C CYS A 530 -55.90 -13.40 -17.53
N ASP A 531 -55.99 -12.59 -18.59
CA ASP A 531 -57.00 -11.56 -18.79
C ASP A 531 -57.17 -10.66 -17.54
N ASN A 532 -58.25 -10.75 -16.79
CA ASN A 532 -58.54 -9.99 -15.58
C ASN A 532 -58.39 -10.82 -14.28
N ARG A 533 -57.85 -12.04 -14.35
CA ARG A 533 -57.62 -12.94 -13.20
C ARG A 533 -56.16 -12.93 -12.79
N LEU A 534 -55.92 -12.88 -11.48
CA LEU A 534 -54.60 -13.00 -10.89
C LEU A 534 -54.33 -14.46 -10.53
N PHE A 535 -53.22 -15.03 -11.05
CA PHE A 535 -52.84 -16.41 -10.79
C PHE A 535 -51.72 -16.53 -9.79
N ALA A 536 -50.75 -15.62 -9.83
CA ALA A 536 -49.66 -15.64 -8.87
C ALA A 536 -49.08 -14.24 -8.59
N VAL A 537 -48.49 -14.12 -7.41
CA VAL A 537 -47.68 -12.95 -7.02
C VAL A 537 -46.34 -13.43 -6.49
N PHE A 538 -45.29 -12.96 -7.11
CA PHE A 538 -43.93 -13.24 -6.72
C PHE A 538 -43.30 -11.99 -6.11
N VAL A 539 -42.61 -12.15 -4.98
CA VAL A 539 -41.79 -11.07 -4.38
C VAL A 539 -40.36 -11.45 -4.50
N LEU A 540 -39.61 -10.62 -5.23
CA LEU A 540 -38.19 -10.77 -5.46
C LEU A 540 -37.44 -9.77 -4.57
N ALA A 541 -36.41 -10.23 -3.89
CA ALA A 541 -35.52 -9.37 -3.11
C ALA A 541 -34.07 -9.81 -3.24
N ASP A 542 -33.20 -8.84 -3.20
CA ASP A 542 -31.77 -9.07 -3.10
C ASP A 542 -31.43 -9.27 -1.62
N MET A 543 -30.83 -10.41 -1.31
CA MET A 543 -30.57 -10.83 0.08
C MET A 543 -29.38 -10.09 0.68
N VAL A 544 -29.55 -9.69 1.93
CA VAL A 544 -28.44 -9.12 2.72
C VAL A 544 -27.41 -10.20 3.00
N LYS A 545 -26.12 -9.91 2.76
CA LYS A 545 -25.04 -10.82 3.09
C LYS A 545 -24.95 -11.03 4.60
N GLU A 546 -24.71 -12.25 5.04
CA GLU A 546 -24.56 -12.59 6.47
C GLU A 546 -23.47 -11.76 7.15
N THR A 547 -22.46 -11.34 6.40
CA THR A 547 -21.34 -10.55 6.90
C THR A 547 -21.64 -9.05 7.04
N SER A 548 -22.74 -8.54 6.46
CA SER A 548 -23.03 -7.11 6.37
C SER A 548 -23.36 -6.48 7.73
N ALA A 549 -24.29 -7.05 8.49
CA ALA A 549 -24.68 -6.52 9.80
C ALA A 549 -23.53 -6.51 10.82
N PRO A 550 -22.74 -7.62 10.98
CA PRO A 550 -21.55 -7.62 11.84
C PRO A 550 -20.47 -6.62 11.41
N ALA A 551 -20.28 -6.41 10.09
CA ALA A 551 -19.33 -5.46 9.55
C ALA A 551 -19.73 -4.02 9.89
N ILE A 552 -20.99 -3.66 9.65
CA ILE A 552 -21.54 -2.33 9.97
C ILE A 552 -21.46 -2.05 11.47
N ALA A 553 -21.82 -3.01 12.31
CA ALA A 553 -21.66 -2.88 13.76
C ALA A 553 -20.20 -2.65 14.17
N SER A 554 -19.26 -3.32 13.49
CA SER A 554 -17.81 -3.13 13.74
C SER A 554 -17.30 -1.75 13.29
N LEU A 555 -17.78 -1.24 12.15
CA LEU A 555 -17.47 0.11 11.67
C LEU A 555 -17.98 1.17 12.64
N LYS A 556 -19.19 1.02 13.16
CA LYS A 556 -19.76 1.92 14.19
C LYS A 556 -18.94 1.91 15.48
N ARG A 557 -18.49 0.72 15.94
CA ARG A 557 -17.58 0.61 17.10
C ARG A 557 -16.23 1.28 16.88
N LEU A 558 -15.78 1.39 15.62
CA LEU A 558 -14.58 2.12 15.24
C LEU A 558 -14.81 3.64 15.16
N GLY A 559 -16.04 4.12 15.43
CA GLY A 559 -16.38 5.54 15.47
C GLY A 559 -16.85 6.11 14.12
N LEU A 560 -17.16 5.27 13.13
CA LEU A 560 -17.67 5.69 11.84
C LEU A 560 -19.21 5.70 11.84
N ARG A 561 -19.80 6.70 11.19
CA ARG A 561 -21.22 6.70 10.85
C ARG A 561 -21.36 6.00 9.49
N VAL A 562 -22.30 5.05 9.40
CA VAL A 562 -22.49 4.23 8.21
C VAL A 562 -23.80 4.63 7.52
N TYR A 563 -23.70 5.07 6.27
CA TYR A 563 -24.84 5.45 5.44
C TYR A 563 -24.95 4.51 4.24
N MET A 564 -26.18 4.14 3.89
CA MET A 564 -26.47 3.35 2.71
C MET A 564 -27.08 4.23 1.63
N LEU A 565 -26.57 4.13 0.40
CA LEU A 565 -27.16 4.78 -0.79
C LEU A 565 -27.66 3.71 -1.75
N THR A 566 -28.82 3.94 -2.37
CA THR A 566 -29.39 3.01 -3.35
C THR A 566 -30.29 3.73 -4.34
N GLY A 567 -30.40 3.18 -5.56
CA GLY A 567 -31.41 3.55 -6.54
C GLY A 567 -32.78 2.89 -6.31
N ASP A 568 -32.88 1.94 -5.37
CA ASP A 568 -34.12 1.24 -5.05
C ASP A 568 -35.16 2.15 -4.38
N ASN A 569 -36.36 1.66 -4.32
CA ASN A 569 -37.48 2.34 -3.63
C ASN A 569 -37.23 2.46 -2.11
N ASN A 570 -37.90 3.43 -1.51
CA ASN A 570 -37.72 3.78 -0.10
C ASN A 570 -38.04 2.62 0.86
N ALA A 571 -39.01 1.77 0.53
CA ALA A 571 -39.45 0.65 1.38
C ALA A 571 -38.37 -0.46 1.45
N SER A 572 -37.79 -0.81 0.30
CA SER A 572 -36.66 -1.76 0.21
C SER A 572 -35.44 -1.24 0.94
N ALA A 573 -35.12 0.04 0.74
CA ALA A 573 -33.97 0.68 1.37
C ALA A 573 -34.13 0.76 2.90
N ALA A 574 -35.32 1.12 3.40
CA ALA A 574 -35.59 1.20 4.84
C ALA A 574 -35.38 -0.15 5.52
N ARG A 575 -35.97 -1.23 4.94
CA ARG A 575 -35.81 -2.59 5.46
C ARG A 575 -34.35 -3.01 5.57
N VAL A 576 -33.60 -2.88 4.49
CA VAL A 576 -32.18 -3.28 4.48
C VAL A 576 -31.39 -2.44 5.48
N ALA A 577 -31.59 -1.12 5.54
CA ALA A 577 -30.90 -0.24 6.46
C ALA A 577 -31.16 -0.58 7.93
N GLU A 578 -32.41 -0.96 8.27
CA GLU A 578 -32.79 -1.42 9.61
C GLU A 578 -32.17 -2.78 9.93
N GLU A 579 -32.25 -3.74 9.01
CA GLU A 579 -31.68 -5.10 9.15
C GLU A 579 -30.17 -5.07 9.42
N VAL A 580 -29.42 -4.23 8.69
CA VAL A 580 -27.97 -4.12 8.87
C VAL A 580 -27.56 -3.11 9.96
N GLY A 581 -28.51 -2.37 10.51
CA GLY A 581 -28.28 -1.36 11.51
C GLY A 581 -27.49 -0.16 10.99
N ALA A 582 -27.73 0.32 9.77
CA ALA A 582 -27.11 1.52 9.24
C ALA A 582 -27.45 2.76 10.09
N THR A 583 -26.64 3.82 10.03
CA THR A 583 -26.91 5.10 10.71
C THR A 583 -28.00 5.88 10.00
N GLY A 584 -28.08 5.72 8.69
CA GLY A 584 -29.10 6.32 7.84
C GLY A 584 -29.00 5.78 6.42
N PHE A 585 -29.98 6.12 5.59
CA PHE A 585 -30.01 5.72 4.19
C PHE A 585 -30.60 6.82 3.30
N LYS A 586 -30.34 6.71 2.00
CA LYS A 586 -30.99 7.47 0.93
C LYS A 586 -31.39 6.51 -0.20
N ALA A 587 -32.64 6.60 -0.60
CA ALA A 587 -33.25 5.78 -1.65
C ALA A 587 -33.51 6.59 -2.92
N GLU A 588 -33.86 5.91 -4.01
CA GLU A 588 -34.27 6.50 -5.29
C GLU A 588 -33.23 7.46 -5.89
N MET A 589 -31.93 7.14 -5.66
CA MET A 589 -30.83 8.00 -6.08
C MET A 589 -30.29 7.60 -7.45
N LEU A 590 -30.14 8.57 -8.33
CA LEU A 590 -29.37 8.45 -9.56
C LEU A 590 -27.86 8.56 -9.25
N PRO A 591 -26.99 8.09 -10.12
CA PRO A 591 -25.53 8.19 -9.92
C PRO A 591 -25.03 9.62 -9.60
N ALA A 592 -25.58 10.64 -10.27
CA ALA A 592 -25.27 12.04 -10.00
C ALA A 592 -25.71 12.53 -8.61
N ASP A 593 -26.84 11.98 -8.09
CA ASP A 593 -27.33 12.34 -6.76
C ASP A 593 -26.44 11.73 -5.66
N LYS A 594 -25.89 10.53 -5.89
CA LYS A 594 -24.92 9.90 -4.99
C LYS A 594 -23.66 10.75 -4.86
N GLU A 595 -23.11 11.23 -5.99
CA GLU A 595 -21.96 12.16 -6.02
C GLU A 595 -22.25 13.44 -5.25
N LYS A 596 -23.40 14.07 -5.52
CA LYS A 596 -23.84 15.30 -4.85
C LYS A 596 -23.99 15.11 -3.34
N TYR A 597 -24.53 13.97 -2.90
CA TYR A 597 -24.65 13.65 -1.48
C TYR A 597 -23.29 13.58 -0.77
N ILE A 598 -22.29 12.96 -1.40
CA ILE A 598 -20.93 12.91 -0.87
C ILE A 598 -20.33 14.32 -0.79
N LEU A 599 -20.50 15.14 -1.84
CA LEU A 599 -20.05 16.51 -1.86
C LEU A 599 -20.66 17.34 -0.73
N ASP A 600 -21.96 17.19 -0.49
CA ASP A 600 -22.65 17.87 0.61
C ASP A 600 -22.13 17.46 1.99
N MET A 601 -21.76 16.20 2.16
CA MET A 601 -21.13 15.71 3.39
C MET A 601 -19.74 16.33 3.57
N GLN A 602 -18.95 16.42 2.51
CA GLN A 602 -17.62 17.03 2.52
C GLN A 602 -17.70 18.53 2.83
N HIS A 603 -18.66 19.26 2.27
CA HIS A 603 -18.90 20.68 2.60
C HIS A 603 -19.26 20.92 4.07
N ARG A 604 -19.81 19.92 4.75
CA ARG A 604 -20.05 19.95 6.20
C ARG A 604 -18.80 19.56 7.04
N GLY A 605 -17.64 19.50 6.40
CA GLY A 605 -16.37 19.16 7.09
C GLY A 605 -16.21 17.68 7.42
N ARG A 606 -16.97 16.78 6.76
CA ARG A 606 -16.86 15.34 6.96
C ARG A 606 -15.81 14.75 6.01
N ILE A 607 -15.11 13.74 6.48
CA ILE A 607 -14.19 12.94 5.65
C ILE A 607 -14.91 11.64 5.33
N VAL A 608 -15.26 11.48 4.05
CA VAL A 608 -16.16 10.43 3.57
C VAL A 608 -15.38 9.34 2.84
N ALA A 609 -15.49 8.10 3.32
CA ALA A 609 -15.11 6.92 2.58
C ALA A 609 -16.34 6.37 1.85
N MET A 610 -16.18 5.93 0.60
CA MET A 610 -17.23 5.23 -0.13
C MET A 610 -16.77 3.84 -0.55
N ALA A 611 -17.63 2.84 -0.34
CA ALA A 611 -17.40 1.48 -0.80
C ALA A 611 -18.56 1.02 -1.71
N GLY A 612 -18.22 0.44 -2.85
CA GLY A 612 -19.15 -0.05 -3.86
C GLY A 612 -18.48 -0.98 -4.87
N ASP A 613 -19.24 -1.55 -5.77
CA ASP A 613 -18.75 -2.39 -6.86
C ASP A 613 -18.29 -1.59 -8.10
N GLY A 614 -18.60 -0.30 -8.15
CA GLY A 614 -18.20 0.63 -9.21
C GLY A 614 -18.96 0.55 -10.51
N ILE A 615 -19.96 -0.33 -10.64
CA ILE A 615 -20.76 -0.45 -11.87
C ILE A 615 -21.62 0.82 -12.05
N ASN A 616 -22.32 1.22 -10.98
CA ASN A 616 -23.24 2.36 -10.98
C ASN A 616 -22.72 3.56 -10.21
N ASP A 617 -21.59 3.44 -9.51
CA ASP A 617 -21.14 4.36 -8.48
C ASP A 617 -19.78 5.00 -8.76
N SER A 618 -19.25 4.83 -9.97
CA SER A 618 -17.90 5.29 -10.34
C SER A 618 -17.66 6.78 -10.09
N SER A 619 -18.63 7.64 -10.37
CA SER A 619 -18.55 9.10 -10.10
C SER A 619 -18.52 9.41 -8.60
N ALA A 620 -19.37 8.74 -7.82
CA ALA A 620 -19.44 8.90 -6.39
C ALA A 620 -18.18 8.34 -5.69
N LEU A 621 -17.66 7.20 -6.14
CA LEU A 621 -16.37 6.65 -5.71
C LEU A 621 -15.22 7.61 -5.98
N ALA A 622 -15.14 8.16 -7.19
CA ALA A 622 -14.11 9.13 -7.56
C ALA A 622 -14.20 10.43 -6.74
N ARG A 623 -15.40 10.83 -6.31
CA ARG A 623 -15.63 12.03 -5.51
C ARG A 623 -15.26 11.87 -4.05
N ALA A 624 -15.39 10.68 -3.49
CA ALA A 624 -15.13 10.41 -2.07
C ALA A 624 -13.68 10.72 -1.67
N ASP A 625 -13.45 11.08 -0.40
CA ASP A 625 -12.09 11.27 0.13
C ASP A 625 -11.29 9.97 0.09
N VAL A 626 -11.98 8.84 0.23
CA VAL A 626 -11.44 7.49 0.06
C VAL A 626 -12.41 6.65 -0.75
N SER A 627 -11.95 6.16 -1.89
CA SER A 627 -12.69 5.19 -2.71
C SER A 627 -12.23 3.76 -2.41
N ILE A 628 -13.21 2.87 -2.20
CA ILE A 628 -12.99 1.46 -1.90
C ILE A 628 -13.80 0.63 -2.89
N ALA A 629 -13.13 -0.06 -3.81
CA ALA A 629 -13.78 -1.01 -4.72
C ALA A 629 -13.85 -2.39 -4.05
N MET A 630 -15.00 -3.07 -4.18
CA MET A 630 -15.26 -4.37 -3.56
C MET A 630 -15.65 -5.43 -4.60
N GLY A 631 -15.20 -6.68 -4.36
CA GLY A 631 -15.57 -7.84 -5.16
C GLY A 631 -15.01 -7.79 -6.58
N ASN A 632 -15.72 -8.41 -7.49
CA ASN A 632 -15.45 -8.40 -8.93
C ASN A 632 -15.91 -7.09 -9.59
N GLY A 633 -15.64 -5.96 -8.95
CA GLY A 633 -15.93 -4.63 -9.49
C GLY A 633 -15.44 -4.50 -10.93
N THR A 634 -16.04 -3.58 -11.69
CA THR A 634 -15.57 -3.31 -13.05
C THR A 634 -14.07 -2.99 -13.05
N ASP A 635 -13.37 -3.37 -14.11
CA ASP A 635 -11.96 -3.04 -14.30
C ASP A 635 -11.69 -1.55 -14.05
N ILE A 636 -12.64 -0.68 -14.43
CA ILE A 636 -12.58 0.77 -14.21
C ILE A 636 -12.61 1.12 -12.72
N ALA A 637 -13.47 0.49 -11.93
CA ALA A 637 -13.54 0.75 -10.48
C ALA A 637 -12.29 0.26 -9.75
N ILE A 638 -11.81 -0.92 -10.14
CA ILE A 638 -10.54 -1.46 -9.64
C ILE A 638 -9.38 -0.52 -10.01
N GLU A 639 -9.38 0.04 -11.22
CA GLU A 639 -8.31 0.93 -11.68
C GLU A 639 -8.33 2.31 -11.01
N THR A 640 -9.49 2.81 -10.63
CA THR A 640 -9.64 4.18 -10.07
C THR A 640 -9.69 4.23 -8.54
N ALA A 641 -10.09 3.15 -7.88
CA ALA A 641 -10.22 3.12 -6.42
C ALA A 641 -8.86 3.22 -5.71
N MET A 642 -8.84 3.94 -4.58
CA MET A 642 -7.66 4.04 -3.70
C MET A 642 -7.38 2.75 -2.93
N VAL A 643 -8.44 1.97 -2.64
CA VAL A 643 -8.35 0.66 -1.99
C VAL A 643 -9.20 -0.32 -2.78
N THR A 644 -8.65 -1.50 -3.06
CA THR A 644 -9.37 -2.59 -3.72
C THR A 644 -9.42 -3.80 -2.78
N LEU A 645 -10.60 -4.33 -2.61
CA LEU A 645 -10.89 -5.56 -1.85
C LEU A 645 -11.35 -6.62 -2.86
N PRO A 646 -10.56 -7.67 -3.13
CA PRO A 646 -10.88 -8.66 -4.15
C PRO A 646 -12.09 -9.53 -3.80
N THR A 647 -12.56 -9.48 -2.56
CA THR A 647 -13.74 -10.19 -2.10
C THR A 647 -14.91 -9.25 -1.89
N SER A 648 -16.12 -9.77 -2.02
CA SER A 648 -17.34 -9.06 -1.67
C SER A 648 -17.69 -9.13 -0.17
N ASP A 649 -16.78 -9.68 0.68
CA ASP A 649 -16.98 -9.77 2.14
C ASP A 649 -16.84 -8.38 2.79
N LEU A 650 -17.95 -7.88 3.31
CA LEU A 650 -17.99 -6.56 3.95
C LEU A 650 -17.13 -6.48 5.24
N GLN A 651 -16.79 -7.62 5.87
CA GLN A 651 -15.87 -7.68 7.02
C GLN A 651 -14.45 -7.16 6.71
N MET A 652 -14.10 -7.09 5.44
CA MET A 652 -12.83 -6.49 5.03
C MET A 652 -12.75 -5.00 5.34
N LEU A 653 -13.86 -4.25 5.29
CA LEU A 653 -13.88 -2.81 5.57
C LEU A 653 -13.44 -2.48 7.00
N PRO A 654 -14.01 -3.09 8.08
CA PRO A 654 -13.49 -2.89 9.43
C PRO A 654 -12.01 -3.26 9.58
N ARG A 655 -11.53 -4.27 8.84
CA ARG A 655 -10.10 -4.69 8.86
C ARG A 655 -9.21 -3.59 8.27
N VAL A 656 -9.59 -3.02 7.12
CA VAL A 656 -8.88 -1.88 6.50
C VAL A 656 -8.80 -0.69 7.47
N VAL A 657 -9.91 -0.31 8.10
CA VAL A 657 -9.97 0.81 9.03
C VAL A 657 -9.09 0.57 10.26
N ARG A 658 -9.13 -0.64 10.84
CA ARG A 658 -8.28 -0.99 12.00
C ARG A 658 -6.79 -0.96 11.64
N LEU A 659 -6.42 -1.53 10.49
CA LEU A 659 -5.04 -1.54 10.02
C LEU A 659 -4.53 -0.12 9.79
N SER A 660 -5.33 0.71 9.12
CA SER A 660 -5.04 2.12 8.88
C SER A 660 -4.80 2.88 10.19
N LYS A 661 -5.72 2.77 11.17
CA LYS A 661 -5.59 3.40 12.48
C LYS A 661 -4.34 2.92 13.24
N LYS A 662 -4.01 1.62 13.16
CA LYS A 662 -2.80 1.07 13.80
C LYS A 662 -1.53 1.57 13.11
N THR A 663 -1.49 1.58 11.78
CA THR A 663 -0.36 2.09 11.00
C THR A 663 -0.10 3.55 11.32
N MET A 664 -1.13 4.40 11.27
CA MET A 664 -1.00 5.82 11.58
C MET A 664 -0.62 6.10 13.03
N ARG A 665 -1.09 5.29 13.99
CA ARG A 665 -0.65 5.37 15.38
C ARG A 665 0.84 5.11 15.52
N ILE A 666 1.38 4.11 14.82
CA ILE A 666 2.81 3.81 14.84
C ILE A 666 3.59 4.92 14.14
N VAL A 667 3.10 5.50 13.04
CA VAL A 667 3.70 6.68 12.42
C VAL A 667 3.84 7.82 13.43
N HIS A 668 2.77 8.16 14.16
CA HIS A 668 2.81 9.21 15.18
C HIS A 668 3.77 8.88 16.34
N GLN A 669 3.80 7.61 16.80
CA GLN A 669 4.76 7.17 17.82
C GLN A 669 6.20 7.30 17.31
N ASN A 670 6.47 6.91 16.08
CA ASN A 670 7.79 7.04 15.47
C ASN A 670 8.23 8.50 15.38
N LEU A 671 7.34 9.38 14.92
CA LEU A 671 7.62 10.82 14.89
C LEU A 671 7.88 11.37 16.29
N PHE A 672 7.07 10.99 17.27
CA PHE A 672 7.30 11.38 18.66
C PHE A 672 8.69 10.96 19.16
N TRP A 673 9.07 9.70 18.98
CA TRP A 673 10.38 9.20 19.38
C TRP A 673 11.52 9.89 18.62
N ALA A 674 11.35 10.10 17.30
CA ALA A 674 12.36 10.77 16.48
C ALA A 674 12.62 12.23 16.93
N PHE A 675 11.60 12.92 17.46
CA PHE A 675 11.75 14.29 17.94
C PHE A 675 12.19 14.39 19.40
N ILE A 676 11.68 13.54 20.29
CA ILE A 676 11.91 13.69 21.72
C ILE A 676 13.38 13.52 22.09
N TYR A 677 14.11 12.62 21.42
CA TYR A 677 15.54 12.45 21.62
C TYR A 677 16.32 13.74 21.31
N ASN A 678 15.94 14.43 20.23
CA ASN A 678 16.59 15.68 19.85
C ASN A 678 16.20 16.84 20.77
N ILE A 679 14.92 16.94 21.15
CA ILE A 679 14.44 18.02 22.04
C ILE A 679 15.12 17.95 23.42
N ILE A 680 15.28 16.75 23.98
CA ILE A 680 15.94 16.56 25.27
C ILE A 680 17.46 16.63 25.11
N GLY A 681 18.00 16.03 24.07
CA GLY A 681 19.45 15.92 23.85
C GLY A 681 20.14 17.23 23.53
N LEU A 682 19.50 18.12 22.76
CA LEU A 682 20.08 19.41 22.36
C LEU A 682 20.48 20.31 23.54
N PRO A 683 19.61 20.60 24.54
CA PRO A 683 20.00 21.39 25.71
C PRO A 683 21.09 20.74 26.56
N VAL A 684 21.07 19.39 26.67
CA VAL A 684 22.11 18.64 27.40
C VAL A 684 23.44 18.73 26.67
N ALA A 685 23.44 18.52 25.35
CA ALA A 685 24.64 18.62 24.50
C ALA A 685 25.22 20.05 24.48
N ALA A 686 24.36 21.06 24.56
CA ALA A 686 24.79 22.46 24.70
C ALA A 686 25.40 22.80 26.09
N GLY A 687 25.33 21.87 27.04
CA GLY A 687 25.85 22.07 28.41
C GLY A 687 25.01 22.98 29.30
N LEU A 688 23.72 23.23 28.92
CA LEU A 688 22.84 24.19 29.67
C LEU A 688 22.52 23.74 31.11
N PHE A 689 22.62 22.43 31.40
CA PHE A 689 22.36 21.87 32.71
C PHE A 689 23.63 21.62 33.54
N GLY A 690 24.78 22.13 33.09
CA GLY A 690 26.07 21.88 33.74
C GLY A 690 26.63 20.47 33.53
N VAL A 691 25.93 19.65 32.73
CA VAL A 691 26.39 18.32 32.29
C VAL A 691 26.86 18.43 30.84
N MET A 692 28.09 18.08 30.59
CA MET A 692 28.65 18.00 29.23
C MET A 692 28.40 16.62 28.65
N LEU A 693 27.68 16.56 27.53
CA LEU A 693 27.48 15.33 26.80
C LEU A 693 28.66 15.15 25.83
N ASP A 694 29.43 14.09 26.03
CA ASP A 694 30.47 13.72 25.08
C ASP A 694 29.87 13.36 23.71
N PRO A 695 30.46 13.81 22.58
CA PRO A 695 29.98 13.50 21.22
C PRO A 695 29.84 12.00 20.94
N MET A 696 30.63 11.15 21.60
CA MET A 696 30.53 9.70 21.53
C MET A 696 29.16 9.20 22.03
N TRP A 697 28.72 9.64 23.24
CA TRP A 697 27.43 9.26 23.79
C TRP A 697 26.26 9.85 22.98
N ALA A 698 26.45 11.06 22.44
CA ALA A 698 25.48 11.66 21.54
C ALA A 698 25.27 10.78 20.28
N SER A 699 26.34 10.24 19.68
CA SER A 699 26.26 9.37 18.49
C SER A 699 25.64 8.01 18.82
N ALA A 700 25.94 7.44 19.99
CA ALA A 700 25.32 6.21 20.45
C ALA A 700 23.80 6.36 20.64
N ALA A 701 23.35 7.44 21.31
CA ALA A 701 21.94 7.76 21.50
C ALA A 701 21.20 7.91 20.17
N MET A 702 21.82 8.56 19.19
CA MET A 702 21.28 8.71 17.82
C MET A 702 21.09 7.34 17.12
N ALA A 703 22.06 6.44 17.22
CA ALA A 703 21.96 5.09 16.64
C ALA A 703 20.80 4.31 17.29
N VAL A 704 20.65 4.38 18.62
CA VAL A 704 19.54 3.76 19.36
C VAL A 704 18.18 4.34 18.92
N SER A 705 18.09 5.66 18.73
CA SER A 705 16.87 6.31 18.24
C SER A 705 16.38 5.73 16.92
N SER A 706 17.29 5.57 15.93
CA SER A 706 16.96 4.98 14.63
C SER A 706 16.48 3.54 14.75
N VAL A 707 17.15 2.73 15.56
CA VAL A 707 16.75 1.33 15.83
C VAL A 707 15.37 1.26 16.48
N THR A 708 15.09 2.13 17.45
CA THR A 708 13.79 2.19 18.15
C THR A 708 12.64 2.43 17.16
N VAL A 709 12.78 3.39 16.25
CA VAL A 709 11.77 3.74 15.24
C VAL A 709 11.51 2.55 14.31
N VAL A 710 12.56 1.87 13.88
CA VAL A 710 12.41 0.71 12.99
C VAL A 710 11.76 -0.48 13.71
N LEU A 711 12.22 -0.81 14.91
CA LEU A 711 11.63 -1.89 15.71
C LEU A 711 10.15 -1.63 16.01
N ASN A 712 9.79 -0.36 16.32
CA ASN A 712 8.40 0.02 16.52
C ASN A 712 7.57 -0.17 15.24
N SER A 713 8.13 0.14 14.07
CA SER A 713 7.46 -0.10 12.77
C SER A 713 7.24 -1.59 12.50
N LEU A 714 8.24 -2.44 12.81
CA LEU A 714 8.15 -3.89 12.62
C LEU A 714 7.08 -4.55 13.51
N ARG A 715 6.66 -3.91 14.59
CA ARG A 715 5.52 -4.39 15.41
C ARG A 715 4.22 -4.52 14.60
N LEU A 716 4.08 -3.77 13.48
CA LEU A 716 2.94 -3.94 12.58
C LEU A 716 2.84 -5.34 11.98
N LYS A 717 3.97 -6.04 11.76
CA LYS A 717 3.96 -7.43 11.28
C LYS A 717 3.24 -8.38 12.23
N LEU A 718 3.33 -8.11 13.55
CA LEU A 718 2.73 -8.93 14.60
C LEU A 718 1.24 -8.61 14.82
N VAL A 719 0.74 -7.59 14.17
CA VAL A 719 -0.66 -7.17 14.34
C VAL A 719 -1.58 -8.19 13.70
N LYS A 720 -2.45 -8.79 14.51
CA LYS A 720 -3.56 -9.62 14.01
C LYS A 720 -4.63 -8.69 13.41
N VAL A 721 -4.87 -8.83 12.12
CA VAL A 721 -5.94 -8.14 11.38
C VAL A 721 -7.16 -9.05 11.39
N LYS A 722 -7.88 -9.10 12.55
CA LYS A 722 -9.15 -9.84 12.67
C LYS A 722 -10.33 -8.90 12.51
#